data_47c53529812000558265419c9a32bc8a
#
_entry.id   47c53529812000558265419c9a32bc8a
#
_cell.length_a   1.000
_cell.length_b   1.000
_cell.length_c   1.000
_cell.angle_alpha   90.00
_cell.angle_beta   90.00
_cell.angle_gamma   90.00
#
_symmetry.space_group_name_H-M   'P 1'
#
loop_
_entity.id
_entity.type
_entity.pdbx_description
1 polymer ?
#
loop_
_entity_poly.entity_id
_entity_poly.type
_entity_poly.pdbx_seq_one_letter_code
_entity_poly.pdbx_strand_id
1 'polypeptide(L)'
;VRPDLRGRLAESFETALLHADGRAIAVEMDSGREHLFSAKFACPVCSFALAELEPRLFSFNNPAGACPKCDGLGMVDFFDPARVVAHPHLSLAGGAIRSWDRRNHFYFQMLASLANHYGFDVEAPFEALAPTVQDKVLYGSGREKLAFRYMSDGGRPVLKEHPFEGIIPNLERRYKETDSIAVREELAKYRATRACPTCQGTRLRSEARHVLIGGQTLPTLAHLPLGQCRSFFEELQLAGHRAQIADKIVKEITSRLSFLINVGLDYLSLDRAADTLSGGESQRIRLASQIGSGLTGVMYVLDEPSIGLHQRDNERLLQTLRRLRDMGNTVIVVEHDEDAIRAADHVVDMGPGAGEHGGQVVAEGTPAQIRAHPTSLTGAYLSGGRCIPVPTLRTPVDGSRLLRLGGCTGNNLRNVSLELPVGLFTCVTGVSGSGKSTLINDTLYALAARHLYGSTVEPAPCTEIDGLAYFDKVINVDQSPIGRTPRSNPATYTGLLTPIRELFSGVPEAKARGYGPGRFSFNVKGGRCEACQGDGMIKVEMHFLPDMYVPCDVCGGRRYNRETLEIRYKGANIHEVLGMTVEQALEFFHPVPAVARKLETLMDVGLGYIRLGQSATTLSGGEAQRVKLALELSKRDTGRTLYILDEPTTGL
;
A
#
# COMPACT_ATOMS: atom_id res chain seq x y z
N VAL A 1 -65.17 4.31 -0.52
CA VAL A 1 -65.06 4.18 -1.99
C VAL A 1 -65.96 3.02 -2.44
N ARG A 2 -66.86 3.26 -3.37
CA ARG A 2 -67.74 2.22 -3.91
C ARG A 2 -66.98 1.42 -4.99
N PRO A 3 -67.21 0.12 -5.13
CA PRO A 3 -66.51 -0.73 -6.09
C PRO A 3 -66.66 -0.30 -7.55
N ASP A 4 -67.78 0.32 -7.90
CA ASP A 4 -68.11 0.86 -9.23
C ASP A 4 -67.26 2.11 -9.62
N LEU A 5 -66.66 2.77 -8.66
CA LEU A 5 -65.84 3.97 -8.88
C LEU A 5 -64.32 3.68 -9.05
N ARG A 6 -63.94 2.43 -9.06
CA ARG A 6 -62.53 2.00 -9.08
C ARG A 6 -61.77 2.56 -10.29
N GLY A 7 -62.38 2.54 -11.50
CA GLY A 7 -61.78 3.09 -12.71
C GLY A 7 -61.54 4.61 -12.63
N ARG A 8 -62.56 5.36 -12.21
CA ARG A 8 -62.46 6.81 -12.04
C ARG A 8 -61.46 7.22 -10.97
N LEU A 9 -61.34 6.42 -9.89
CA LEU A 9 -60.34 6.68 -8.85
C LEU A 9 -58.94 6.46 -9.38
N ALA A 10 -58.72 5.37 -10.16
CA ALA A 10 -57.43 5.10 -10.79
C ALA A 10 -57.00 6.24 -11.72
N GLU A 11 -57.86 6.71 -12.61
CA GLU A 11 -57.58 7.86 -13.50
C GLU A 11 -57.27 9.16 -12.73
N SER A 12 -58.01 9.39 -11.62
CA SER A 12 -57.75 10.58 -10.77
C SER A 12 -56.39 10.47 -10.07
N PHE A 13 -55.99 9.30 -9.60
CA PHE A 13 -54.68 9.05 -9.02
C PHE A 13 -53.57 9.18 -10.06
N GLU A 14 -53.73 8.60 -11.26
CA GLU A 14 -52.76 8.75 -12.36
C GLU A 14 -52.53 10.21 -12.71
N THR A 15 -53.61 11.01 -12.84
CA THR A 15 -53.55 12.44 -13.11
C THR A 15 -52.83 13.19 -11.98
N ALA A 16 -53.18 12.93 -10.72
CA ALA A 16 -52.54 13.56 -9.58
C ALA A 16 -51.04 13.19 -9.47
N LEU A 17 -50.71 11.93 -9.67
CA LEU A 17 -49.32 11.45 -9.66
C LEU A 17 -48.47 12.05 -10.78
N LEU A 18 -49.09 12.26 -11.98
CA LEU A 18 -48.42 12.92 -13.12
C LEU A 18 -48.09 14.38 -12.81
N HIS A 19 -49.04 15.12 -12.23
CA HIS A 19 -48.88 16.54 -11.94
C HIS A 19 -47.98 16.85 -10.73
N ALA A 20 -47.92 15.94 -9.77
CA ALA A 20 -47.16 16.13 -8.52
C ALA A 20 -45.89 15.23 -8.44
N ASP A 21 -45.28 14.91 -9.58
CA ASP A 21 -44.04 14.15 -9.68
C ASP A 21 -44.08 12.85 -8.86
N GLY A 22 -45.18 12.09 -9.05
CA GLY A 22 -45.38 10.79 -8.44
C GLY A 22 -45.92 10.80 -7.00
N ARG A 23 -46.51 11.90 -6.54
CA ARG A 23 -47.19 11.99 -5.23
C ARG A 23 -48.66 12.37 -5.41
N ALA A 24 -49.52 11.79 -4.56
CA ALA A 24 -50.93 12.13 -4.50
C ALA A 24 -51.45 12.06 -3.06
N ILE A 25 -52.36 12.95 -2.69
CA ILE A 25 -53.00 12.94 -1.38
C ILE A 25 -54.49 12.66 -1.58
N ALA A 26 -55.02 11.65 -0.89
CA ALA A 26 -56.45 11.44 -0.78
C ALA A 26 -56.96 11.91 0.58
N VAL A 27 -57.97 12.73 0.59
CA VAL A 27 -58.57 13.29 1.82
C VAL A 27 -59.93 12.64 2.01
N GLU A 28 -60.16 12.07 3.17
CA GLU A 28 -61.50 11.56 3.56
C GLU A 28 -62.43 12.74 3.81
N MET A 29 -63.51 12.83 3.06
CA MET A 29 -64.43 13.97 3.15
C MET A 29 -65.11 14.12 4.51
N ASP A 30 -65.37 13.02 5.20
CA ASP A 30 -66.08 13.02 6.47
C ASP A 30 -65.19 13.28 7.69
N SER A 31 -63.96 12.77 7.66
CA SER A 31 -63.01 12.82 8.77
C SER A 31 -61.93 13.88 8.57
N GLY A 32 -61.73 14.40 7.36
CA GLY A 32 -60.63 15.28 7.00
C GLY A 32 -59.24 14.57 7.03
N ARG A 33 -59.20 13.24 7.18
CA ARG A 33 -57.97 12.50 7.26
C ARG A 33 -57.30 12.42 5.91
N GLU A 34 -56.01 12.74 5.89
CA GLU A 34 -55.18 12.71 4.71
C GLU A 34 -54.42 11.37 4.59
N HIS A 35 -54.43 10.80 3.39
CA HIS A 35 -53.66 9.60 3.03
C HIS A 35 -52.70 9.95 1.90
N LEU A 36 -51.41 9.94 2.18
CA LEU A 36 -50.36 10.17 1.20
C LEU A 36 -50.08 8.89 0.41
N PHE A 37 -50.18 8.98 -0.91
CA PHE A 37 -49.81 7.93 -1.85
C PHE A 37 -48.62 8.40 -2.67
N SER A 38 -47.70 7.52 -2.96
CA SER A 38 -46.55 7.80 -3.81
C SER A 38 -46.31 6.66 -4.78
N ALA A 39 -46.13 7.00 -6.06
CA ALA A 39 -45.61 6.07 -7.06
C ALA A 39 -44.08 5.91 -6.95
N LYS A 40 -43.45 6.83 -6.22
CA LYS A 40 -42.03 6.76 -5.82
C LYS A 40 -41.96 6.38 -4.34
N PHE A 41 -40.87 5.72 -3.92
CA PHE A 41 -40.68 5.29 -2.52
C PHE A 41 -40.68 6.49 -1.55
N ALA A 42 -41.85 6.85 -1.03
CA ALA A 42 -42.00 7.94 -0.07
C ALA A 42 -42.55 7.44 1.26
N CYS A 43 -42.02 7.98 2.36
CA CYS A 43 -42.51 7.68 3.70
C CYS A 43 -43.83 8.45 3.94
N PRO A 44 -44.94 7.75 4.30
CA PRO A 44 -46.23 8.44 4.55
C PRO A 44 -46.21 9.27 5.84
N VAL A 45 -45.21 9.07 6.73
CA VAL A 45 -45.12 9.77 8.01
C VAL A 45 -44.32 11.07 7.92
N CYS A 46 -43.12 11.02 7.29
CA CYS A 46 -42.20 12.16 7.25
C CYS A 46 -42.02 12.77 5.86
N SER A 47 -42.76 12.28 4.85
CA SER A 47 -42.68 12.73 3.43
C SER A 47 -41.29 12.56 2.80
N PHE A 48 -40.36 11.86 3.43
CA PHE A 48 -39.09 11.52 2.82
C PHE A 48 -39.31 10.64 1.59
N ALA A 49 -38.83 11.08 0.42
CA ALA A 49 -38.96 10.34 -0.82
C ALA A 49 -37.61 9.91 -1.34
N LEU A 50 -37.50 8.63 -1.68
CA LEU A 50 -36.34 8.10 -2.39
C LEU A 50 -36.48 8.40 -3.89
N ALA A 51 -35.35 8.71 -4.53
CA ALA A 51 -35.25 8.63 -5.97
C ALA A 51 -35.46 7.17 -6.44
N GLU A 52 -35.70 6.98 -7.72
CA GLU A 52 -35.86 5.64 -8.29
C GLU A 52 -34.66 4.75 -7.95
N LEU A 53 -34.94 3.51 -7.54
CA LEU A 53 -33.90 2.53 -7.19
C LEU A 53 -33.28 1.97 -8.47
N GLU A 54 -32.27 2.64 -8.98
CA GLU A 54 -31.51 2.22 -10.14
C GLU A 54 -30.20 1.51 -9.72
N PRO A 55 -29.63 0.61 -10.56
CA PRO A 55 -28.38 -0.07 -10.26
C PRO A 55 -27.22 0.88 -9.90
N ARG A 56 -27.17 2.05 -10.51
CA ARG A 56 -26.13 3.08 -10.22
C ARG A 56 -26.18 3.64 -8.80
N LEU A 57 -27.34 3.57 -8.12
CA LEU A 57 -27.46 3.94 -6.71
C LEU A 57 -26.61 3.03 -5.79
N PHE A 58 -26.35 1.80 -6.19
CA PHE A 58 -25.56 0.83 -5.44
C PHE A 58 -24.06 0.83 -5.83
N SER A 59 -23.64 1.77 -6.66
CA SER A 59 -22.24 1.94 -7.04
C SER A 59 -21.61 3.12 -6.30
N PHE A 60 -20.57 2.88 -5.53
CA PHE A 60 -19.79 3.93 -4.88
C PHE A 60 -18.86 4.69 -5.85
N ASN A 61 -18.68 4.19 -7.10
CA ASN A 61 -17.98 4.88 -8.18
C ASN A 61 -18.90 5.80 -9.01
N ASN A 62 -20.19 5.83 -8.72
CA ASN A 62 -21.14 6.68 -9.38
C ASN A 62 -21.63 7.77 -8.40
N PRO A 63 -21.67 9.06 -8.79
CA PRO A 63 -22.15 10.14 -7.92
C PRO A 63 -23.55 9.93 -7.35
N ALA A 64 -24.42 9.18 -8.06
CA ALA A 64 -25.76 8.85 -7.58
C ALA A 64 -25.74 7.93 -6.35
N GLY A 65 -24.76 7.02 -6.24
CA GLY A 65 -24.65 6.05 -5.16
C GLY A 65 -23.56 6.37 -4.14
N ALA A 66 -22.56 7.16 -4.51
CA ALA A 66 -21.44 7.54 -3.66
C ALA A 66 -21.88 8.37 -2.45
N CYS A 67 -21.30 8.14 -1.29
CA CYS A 67 -21.46 9.00 -0.13
C CYS A 67 -20.95 10.42 -0.44
N PRO A 68 -21.77 11.48 -0.31
CA PRO A 68 -21.37 12.83 -0.71
C PRO A 68 -20.28 13.45 0.17
N LYS A 69 -19.99 12.88 1.35
CA LYS A 69 -18.94 13.36 2.25
C LYS A 69 -17.56 12.88 1.89
N CYS A 70 -17.43 11.65 1.38
CA CYS A 70 -16.16 11.02 1.04
C CYS A 70 -16.07 10.60 -0.43
N ASP A 71 -17.01 11.04 -1.28
CA ASP A 71 -17.07 10.75 -2.71
C ASP A 71 -16.88 9.25 -3.03
N GLY A 72 -17.47 8.38 -2.20
CA GLY A 72 -17.39 6.93 -2.35
C GLY A 72 -16.08 6.28 -1.85
N LEU A 73 -15.16 7.05 -1.26
CA LEU A 73 -13.89 6.50 -0.74
C LEU A 73 -14.07 5.69 0.55
N GLY A 74 -15.12 5.98 1.34
CA GLY A 74 -15.35 5.35 2.64
C GLY A 74 -14.48 5.90 3.77
N MET A 75 -13.39 6.58 3.43
CA MET A 75 -12.43 7.17 4.35
C MET A 75 -12.36 8.68 4.12
N VAL A 76 -11.97 9.41 5.14
CA VAL A 76 -11.68 10.85 5.06
C VAL A 76 -10.34 11.13 5.72
N ASP A 77 -9.57 11.95 5.04
CA ASP A 77 -8.32 12.46 5.60
C ASP A 77 -8.61 13.63 6.52
N PHE A 78 -7.91 13.67 7.63
CA PHE A 78 -8.00 14.77 8.58
C PHE A 78 -6.62 15.04 9.20
N PHE A 79 -6.43 16.25 9.74
CA PHE A 79 -5.25 16.56 10.53
C PHE A 79 -5.44 15.99 11.93
N ASP A 80 -4.59 15.03 12.28
CA ASP A 80 -4.69 14.31 13.55
C ASP A 80 -4.10 15.15 14.69
N PRO A 81 -4.89 15.50 15.71
CA PRO A 81 -4.38 16.23 16.86
C PRO A 81 -3.16 15.58 17.52
N ALA A 82 -3.11 14.24 17.58
CA ALA A 82 -1.98 13.52 18.17
C ALA A 82 -0.70 13.63 17.35
N ARG A 83 -0.81 13.83 16.02
CA ARG A 83 0.34 14.09 15.14
C ARG A 83 0.73 15.55 15.11
N VAL A 84 -0.24 16.46 15.25
CA VAL A 84 -0.02 17.91 15.31
C VAL A 84 0.70 18.28 16.61
N VAL A 85 0.27 17.71 17.74
CA VAL A 85 0.92 17.84 19.04
C VAL A 85 1.96 16.74 19.18
N ALA A 86 3.11 16.91 18.51
CA ALA A 86 4.14 15.87 18.45
C ALA A 86 4.79 15.56 19.81
N HIS A 87 4.82 16.56 20.72
CA HIS A 87 5.49 16.48 22.02
C HIS A 87 4.61 17.05 23.13
N PRO A 88 3.54 16.35 23.58
CA PRO A 88 2.56 16.87 24.54
C PRO A 88 3.17 17.22 25.91
N HIS A 89 4.27 16.58 26.30
CA HIS A 89 5.03 16.87 27.52
C HIS A 89 5.86 18.16 27.46
N LEU A 90 6.04 18.74 26.27
CA LEU A 90 6.67 20.05 26.11
C LEU A 90 5.64 21.17 26.18
N SER A 91 6.12 22.38 26.48
CA SER A 91 5.30 23.59 26.42
C SER A 91 5.08 24.04 24.97
N LEU A 92 4.06 24.89 24.74
CA LEU A 92 3.85 25.54 23.44
C LEU A 92 5.08 26.35 23.02
N ALA A 93 5.71 27.06 23.97
CA ALA A 93 6.94 27.79 23.74
C ALA A 93 8.14 26.88 23.45
N GLY A 94 8.17 25.70 24.05
CA GLY A 94 9.22 24.68 23.92
C GLY A 94 9.09 23.79 22.68
N GLY A 95 7.97 23.89 21.93
CA GLY A 95 7.80 23.16 20.68
C GLY A 95 6.91 21.92 20.78
N ALA A 96 5.92 21.90 21.67
CA ALA A 96 4.88 20.89 21.71
C ALA A 96 4.23 20.69 20.32
N ILE A 97 4.06 21.80 19.58
CA ILE A 97 3.56 21.83 18.21
C ILE A 97 4.65 22.43 17.31
N ARG A 98 5.13 21.66 16.34
CA ARG A 98 6.19 22.10 15.42
C ARG A 98 5.77 23.32 14.62
N SER A 99 6.71 24.25 14.41
CA SER A 99 6.52 25.53 13.72
C SER A 99 5.59 26.53 14.42
N TRP A 100 5.04 26.20 15.61
CA TRP A 100 4.24 27.06 16.45
C TRP A 100 4.94 27.35 17.78
N ASP A 101 6.25 27.43 17.78
CA ASP A 101 7.11 27.68 18.92
C ASP A 101 7.87 29.03 18.79
N ARG A 102 8.73 29.34 19.75
CA ARG A 102 9.54 30.57 19.78
C ARG A 102 10.39 30.80 18.53
N ARG A 103 10.74 29.75 17.78
CA ARG A 103 11.52 29.87 16.54
C ARG A 103 10.72 30.49 15.41
N ASN A 104 9.40 30.39 15.44
CA ASN A 104 8.52 31.08 14.51
C ASN A 104 7.81 32.24 15.21
N HIS A 105 8.43 33.43 15.14
CA HIS A 105 7.97 34.61 15.85
C HIS A 105 6.52 34.98 15.55
N PHE A 106 6.07 34.81 14.32
CA PHE A 106 4.70 35.16 13.91
C PHE A 106 3.65 34.28 14.61
N TYR A 107 3.79 32.96 14.51
CA TYR A 107 2.84 32.04 15.14
C TYR A 107 2.95 32.05 16.67
N PHE A 108 4.16 32.22 17.20
CA PHE A 108 4.34 32.29 18.66
C PHE A 108 3.67 33.53 19.26
N GLN A 109 3.70 34.68 18.58
CA GLN A 109 2.98 35.88 19.03
C GLN A 109 1.47 35.67 19.05
N MET A 110 0.91 34.91 18.12
CA MET A 110 -0.49 34.54 18.14
C MET A 110 -0.83 33.68 19.36
N LEU A 111 0.00 32.67 19.67
CA LEU A 111 -0.17 31.85 20.86
C LEU A 111 -0.04 32.64 22.17
N ALA A 112 0.92 33.57 22.25
CA ALA A 112 1.07 34.45 23.39
C ALA A 112 -0.15 35.38 23.60
N SER A 113 -0.73 35.89 22.50
CA SER A 113 -1.97 36.68 22.58
C SER A 113 -3.15 35.82 23.07
N LEU A 114 -3.23 34.58 22.60
CA LEU A 114 -4.24 33.60 23.02
C LEU A 114 -4.10 33.28 24.51
N ALA A 115 -2.86 33.06 24.98
CA ALA A 115 -2.55 32.78 26.39
C ALA A 115 -2.95 33.93 27.31
N ASN A 116 -2.66 35.18 26.91
CA ASN A 116 -3.07 36.36 27.66
C ASN A 116 -4.58 36.50 27.75
N HIS A 117 -5.31 36.13 26.68
CA HIS A 117 -6.77 36.25 26.66
C HIS A 117 -7.45 35.17 27.53
N TYR A 118 -7.02 33.93 27.41
CA TYR A 118 -7.62 32.77 28.12
C TYR A 118 -6.96 32.49 29.48
N GLY A 119 -5.90 33.22 29.84
CA GLY A 119 -5.26 33.10 31.16
C GLY A 119 -4.49 31.80 31.37
N PHE A 120 -3.79 31.29 30.36
CA PHE A 120 -2.95 30.10 30.50
C PHE A 120 -1.47 30.42 30.28
N ASP A 121 -0.59 29.58 30.84
CA ASP A 121 0.86 29.73 30.69
C ASP A 121 1.36 28.99 29.45
N VAL A 122 2.04 29.72 28.54
CA VAL A 122 2.66 29.15 27.34
C VAL A 122 3.88 28.27 27.65
N GLU A 123 4.44 28.36 28.84
CA GLU A 123 5.56 27.53 29.32
C GLU A 123 5.09 26.26 30.04
N ALA A 124 3.80 26.11 30.30
CA ALA A 124 3.25 24.87 30.85
C ALA A 124 3.24 23.77 29.78
N PRO A 125 3.50 22.49 30.14
CA PRO A 125 3.33 21.35 29.25
C PRO A 125 1.94 21.36 28.61
N PHE A 126 1.87 21.06 27.29
CA PHE A 126 0.59 21.09 26.57
C PHE A 126 -0.46 20.15 27.20
N GLU A 127 -0.04 18.97 27.66
CA GLU A 127 -0.90 17.99 28.33
C GLU A 127 -1.44 18.45 29.67
N ALA A 128 -0.76 19.40 30.32
CA ALA A 128 -1.19 19.98 31.59
C ALA A 128 -2.19 21.15 31.42
N LEU A 129 -2.37 21.66 30.20
CA LEU A 129 -3.36 22.70 29.93
C LEU A 129 -4.77 22.14 30.06
N ALA A 130 -5.71 22.98 30.50
CA ALA A 130 -7.12 22.59 30.59
C ALA A 130 -7.63 22.11 29.18
N PRO A 131 -8.46 21.06 29.08
CA PRO A 131 -8.97 20.56 27.81
C PRO A 131 -9.64 21.63 26.93
N THR A 132 -10.35 22.56 27.54
CA THR A 132 -10.98 23.71 26.88
C THR A 132 -9.95 24.63 26.22
N VAL A 133 -8.78 24.81 26.82
CA VAL A 133 -7.67 25.60 26.27
C VAL A 133 -7.00 24.83 25.14
N GLN A 134 -6.76 23.52 25.30
CA GLN A 134 -6.24 22.66 24.25
C GLN A 134 -7.13 22.71 23.00
N ASP A 135 -8.45 22.64 23.17
CA ASP A 135 -9.42 22.75 22.08
C ASP A 135 -9.36 24.14 21.39
N LYS A 136 -9.25 25.22 22.18
CA LYS A 136 -9.10 26.57 21.61
C LYS A 136 -7.81 26.72 20.82
N VAL A 137 -6.71 26.17 21.27
CA VAL A 137 -5.43 26.17 20.56
C VAL A 137 -5.52 25.37 19.26
N LEU A 138 -6.12 24.19 19.31
CA LEU A 138 -6.20 23.30 18.14
C LEU A 138 -7.26 23.72 17.12
N TYR A 139 -8.46 24.07 17.57
CA TYR A 139 -9.63 24.28 16.70
C TYR A 139 -10.10 25.74 16.61
N GLY A 140 -9.49 26.64 17.39
CA GLY A 140 -9.75 28.08 17.33
C GLY A 140 -10.80 28.61 18.29
N SER A 141 -10.99 29.93 18.26
CA SER A 141 -11.91 30.66 19.15
C SER A 141 -13.36 30.68 18.67
N GLY A 142 -13.66 30.06 17.52
CA GLY A 142 -14.99 30.12 16.90
C GLY A 142 -15.33 31.54 16.41
N ARG A 143 -16.39 32.15 16.95
CA ARG A 143 -16.80 33.53 16.61
C ARG A 143 -16.20 34.60 17.52
N GLU A 144 -15.55 34.20 18.59
CA GLU A 144 -14.94 35.10 19.57
C GLU A 144 -13.75 35.82 18.97
N LYS A 145 -13.76 37.16 18.96
CA LYS A 145 -12.68 37.99 18.47
C LYS A 145 -11.64 38.23 19.59
N LEU A 146 -10.39 38.06 19.24
CA LEU A 146 -9.25 38.22 20.12
C LEU A 146 -8.34 39.34 19.58
N ALA A 147 -7.73 40.10 20.48
CA ALA A 147 -6.77 41.14 20.11
C ALA A 147 -5.38 40.53 19.89
N PHE A 148 -4.94 40.47 18.65
CA PHE A 148 -3.62 39.99 18.28
C PHE A 148 -2.67 41.14 18.07
N ARG A 149 -1.47 41.01 18.62
CA ARG A 149 -0.38 41.96 18.44
C ARG A 149 0.51 41.52 17.30
N TYR A 150 0.57 42.29 16.21
CA TYR A 150 1.44 42.08 15.06
C TYR A 150 2.51 43.15 15.02
N MET A 151 3.69 42.82 14.48
CA MET A 151 4.71 43.79 14.14
C MET A 151 4.51 44.27 12.70
N SER A 152 4.36 45.58 12.48
CA SER A 152 4.35 46.15 11.13
C SER A 152 5.75 46.11 10.52
N ASP A 153 5.86 46.28 9.19
CA ASP A 153 7.12 46.33 8.46
C ASP A 153 8.07 47.45 8.98
N GLY A 154 7.54 48.45 9.68
CA GLY A 154 8.30 49.51 10.35
C GLY A 154 8.62 49.23 11.83
N GLY A 155 8.42 47.98 12.33
CA GLY A 155 8.74 47.60 13.72
C GLY A 155 7.77 48.15 14.78
N ARG A 156 6.64 48.74 14.40
CA ARG A 156 5.62 49.23 15.35
C ARG A 156 4.57 48.15 15.61
N PRO A 157 4.16 47.90 16.89
CA PRO A 157 3.11 46.96 17.21
C PRO A 157 1.76 47.49 16.74
N VAL A 158 1.02 46.66 15.98
CA VAL A 158 -0.34 46.93 15.53
C VAL A 158 -1.25 45.88 16.15
N LEU A 159 -2.32 46.33 16.83
CA LEU A 159 -3.37 45.48 17.36
C LEU A 159 -4.45 45.26 16.27
N LYS A 160 -4.78 44.00 16.02
CA LYS A 160 -5.89 43.62 15.14
C LYS A 160 -6.81 42.65 15.88
N GLU A 161 -8.11 42.91 15.82
CA GLU A 161 -9.11 42.04 16.42
C GLU A 161 -9.73 41.12 15.37
N HIS A 162 -9.56 39.83 15.54
CA HIS A 162 -10.20 38.79 14.72
C HIS A 162 -10.30 37.48 15.50
N PRO A 163 -11.13 36.53 15.06
CA PRO A 163 -11.16 35.19 15.64
C PRO A 163 -9.83 34.47 15.41
N PHE A 164 -9.44 33.65 16.37
CA PHE A 164 -8.33 32.72 16.18
C PHE A 164 -8.80 31.53 15.34
N GLU A 165 -8.14 31.29 14.21
CA GLU A 165 -8.50 30.23 13.27
C GLU A 165 -8.35 28.83 13.89
N GLY A 166 -7.37 28.64 14.79
CA GLY A 166 -6.94 27.34 15.28
C GLY A 166 -5.81 26.74 14.43
N ILE A 167 -5.00 25.91 15.06
CA ILE A 167 -3.83 25.31 14.39
C ILE A 167 -4.27 24.30 13.32
N ILE A 168 -5.23 23.44 13.61
CA ILE A 168 -5.73 22.42 12.65
C ILE A 168 -6.39 23.07 11.45
N PRO A 169 -7.34 24.00 11.58
CA PRO A 169 -7.91 24.70 10.41
C PRO A 169 -6.85 25.47 9.61
N ASN A 170 -5.85 26.07 10.26
CA ASN A 170 -4.74 26.72 9.57
C ASN A 170 -3.93 25.73 8.72
N LEU A 171 -3.61 24.55 9.26
CA LEU A 171 -2.90 23.51 8.53
C LEU A 171 -3.74 22.98 7.35
N GLU A 172 -5.07 22.80 7.55
CA GLU A 172 -5.99 22.39 6.48
C GLU A 172 -6.05 23.40 5.33
N ARG A 173 -6.18 24.67 5.66
CA ARG A 173 -6.19 25.76 4.67
C ARG A 173 -4.86 25.82 3.90
N ARG A 174 -3.74 25.83 4.62
CA ARG A 174 -2.39 25.84 4.00
C ARG A 174 -2.15 24.63 3.10
N TYR A 175 -2.61 23.46 3.49
CA TYR A 175 -2.48 22.24 2.69
C TYR A 175 -3.25 22.33 1.37
N LYS A 176 -4.44 22.98 1.38
CA LYS A 176 -5.28 23.19 0.19
C LYS A 176 -4.73 24.29 -0.72
N GLU A 177 -4.24 25.38 -0.14
CA GLU A 177 -3.84 26.58 -0.87
C GLU A 177 -2.41 26.56 -1.39
N THR A 178 -1.53 25.67 -0.86
CA THR A 178 -0.12 25.65 -1.27
C THR A 178 0.11 25.04 -2.66
N ASP A 179 0.86 25.76 -3.50
CA ASP A 179 1.35 25.23 -4.78
C ASP A 179 2.70 24.48 -4.64
N SER A 180 3.36 24.60 -3.48
CA SER A 180 4.63 23.96 -3.22
C SER A 180 4.45 22.50 -2.83
N ILE A 181 4.98 21.58 -3.65
CA ILE A 181 4.98 20.13 -3.38
C ILE A 181 5.67 19.83 -2.04
N ALA A 182 6.84 20.47 -1.78
CA ALA A 182 7.58 20.25 -0.53
C ALA A 182 6.80 20.65 0.72
N VAL A 183 6.06 21.78 0.67
CA VAL A 183 5.20 22.21 1.78
C VAL A 183 4.03 21.26 1.95
N ARG A 184 3.43 20.80 0.86
CA ARG A 184 2.33 19.82 0.89
C ARG A 184 2.77 18.48 1.50
N GLU A 185 3.95 17.98 1.12
CA GLU A 185 4.54 16.77 1.70
C GLU A 185 4.85 16.92 3.20
N GLU A 186 5.35 18.07 3.62
CA GLU A 186 5.61 18.34 5.04
C GLU A 186 4.31 18.39 5.85
N LEU A 187 3.26 19.05 5.34
CA LEU A 187 1.96 19.11 5.99
C LEU A 187 1.24 17.74 5.98
N ALA A 188 1.46 16.91 4.96
CA ALA A 188 0.88 15.58 4.88
C ALA A 188 1.30 14.67 6.05
N LYS A 189 2.44 14.90 6.67
CA LYS A 189 2.92 14.13 7.85
C LYS A 189 1.98 14.23 9.05
N TYR A 190 1.21 15.30 9.15
CA TYR A 190 0.25 15.54 10.25
C TYR A 190 -1.14 15.00 9.94
N ARG A 191 -1.34 14.41 8.75
CA ARG A 191 -2.64 13.84 8.35
C ARG A 191 -2.73 12.37 8.72
N ALA A 192 -3.93 11.95 9.06
CA ALA A 192 -4.34 10.56 9.23
C ALA A 192 -5.65 10.32 8.47
N THR A 193 -5.98 9.07 8.24
CA THR A 193 -7.24 8.65 7.63
C THR A 193 -8.13 8.02 8.69
N ARG A 194 -9.44 8.29 8.61
CA ARG A 194 -10.44 7.61 9.43
C ARG A 194 -11.65 7.25 8.61
N ALA A 195 -12.44 6.30 9.11
CA ALA A 195 -13.71 5.97 8.49
C ALA A 195 -14.58 7.22 8.37
N CYS A 196 -15.21 7.41 7.21
CA CYS A 196 -16.08 8.54 6.98
C CYS A 196 -17.23 8.56 8.00
N PRO A 197 -17.41 9.64 8.77
CA PRO A 197 -18.43 9.69 9.84
C PRO A 197 -19.86 9.59 9.30
N THR A 198 -20.09 9.95 8.04
CA THR A 198 -21.42 9.90 7.40
C THR A 198 -21.78 8.50 6.93
N CYS A 199 -20.89 7.81 6.25
CA CYS A 199 -21.15 6.47 5.73
C CYS A 199 -20.53 5.35 6.56
N GLN A 200 -19.74 5.66 7.59
CA GLN A 200 -19.09 4.69 8.48
C GLN A 200 -18.27 3.63 7.71
N GLY A 201 -17.57 4.08 6.65
CA GLY A 201 -16.76 3.20 5.81
C GLY A 201 -17.49 2.50 4.67
N THR A 202 -18.82 2.53 4.62
CA THR A 202 -19.62 1.78 3.63
C THR A 202 -19.58 2.34 2.21
N ARG A 203 -19.01 3.53 2.00
CA ARG A 203 -18.84 4.21 0.72
C ARG A 203 -20.14 4.73 0.07
N LEU A 204 -21.30 4.19 0.44
CA LEU A 204 -22.59 4.42 -0.19
C LEU A 204 -23.42 5.50 0.53
N ARG A 205 -24.34 6.11 -0.20
CA ARG A 205 -25.40 6.98 0.36
C ARG A 205 -26.31 6.22 1.31
N SER A 206 -27.01 6.96 2.19
CA SER A 206 -27.94 6.38 3.15
C SER A 206 -29.04 5.55 2.48
N GLU A 207 -29.55 5.98 1.34
CA GLU A 207 -30.61 5.32 0.58
C GLU A 207 -30.19 3.91 0.15
N ALA A 208 -29.01 3.78 -0.42
CA ALA A 208 -28.48 2.49 -0.88
C ALA A 208 -28.17 1.52 0.30
N ARG A 209 -27.80 2.07 1.46
CA ARG A 209 -27.43 1.27 2.64
C ARG A 209 -28.61 0.60 3.34
N HIS A 210 -29.85 1.08 3.08
CA HIS A 210 -31.05 0.58 3.73
C HIS A 210 -31.88 -0.36 2.85
N VAL A 211 -31.40 -0.69 1.65
CA VAL A 211 -32.02 -1.71 0.80
C VAL A 211 -31.54 -3.08 1.23
N LEU A 212 -32.49 -3.99 1.48
CA LEU A 212 -32.24 -5.34 2.01
C LEU A 212 -32.52 -6.42 0.97
N ILE A 213 -31.64 -7.40 0.90
CA ILE A 213 -31.82 -8.67 0.17
C ILE A 213 -31.64 -9.80 1.18
N GLY A 214 -32.66 -10.63 1.37
CA GLY A 214 -32.59 -11.70 2.38
C GLY A 214 -32.25 -11.19 3.79
N GLY A 215 -32.69 -9.97 4.14
CA GLY A 215 -32.42 -9.35 5.44
C GLY A 215 -31.02 -8.70 5.57
N GLN A 216 -30.17 -8.76 4.54
CA GLN A 216 -28.83 -8.19 4.56
C GLN A 216 -28.70 -6.98 3.63
N THR A 217 -27.86 -6.00 4.01
CA THR A 217 -27.52 -4.85 3.17
C THR A 217 -26.36 -5.16 2.24
N LEU A 218 -26.22 -4.42 1.13
CA LEU A 218 -25.07 -4.57 0.24
C LEU A 218 -23.72 -4.35 0.95
N PRO A 219 -23.53 -3.32 1.79
CA PRO A 219 -22.28 -3.18 2.55
C PRO A 219 -21.98 -4.37 3.46
N THR A 220 -22.99 -4.92 4.14
CA THR A 220 -22.82 -6.10 4.99
C THR A 220 -22.33 -7.30 4.18
N LEU A 221 -22.97 -7.57 3.04
CA LEU A 221 -22.57 -8.66 2.14
C LEU A 221 -21.16 -8.44 1.55
N ALA A 222 -20.83 -7.21 1.17
CA ALA A 222 -19.51 -6.89 0.64
C ALA A 222 -18.39 -7.03 1.70
N HIS A 223 -18.71 -6.89 2.98
CA HIS A 223 -17.77 -7.06 4.10
C HIS A 223 -17.55 -8.52 4.51
N LEU A 224 -18.44 -9.42 4.13
CA LEU A 224 -18.27 -10.85 4.41
C LEU A 224 -17.08 -11.42 3.65
N PRO A 225 -16.34 -12.38 4.25
CA PRO A 225 -15.42 -13.23 3.50
C PRO A 225 -16.10 -13.87 2.30
N LEU A 226 -15.39 -13.99 1.16
CA LEU A 226 -15.97 -14.50 -0.10
C LEU A 226 -16.66 -15.83 0.06
N GLY A 227 -16.13 -16.74 0.91
CA GLY A 227 -16.76 -18.02 1.20
C GLY A 227 -18.14 -17.86 1.84
N GLN A 228 -18.28 -16.97 2.83
CA GLN A 228 -19.57 -16.69 3.49
C GLN A 228 -20.52 -15.92 2.57
N CYS A 229 -20.00 -15.00 1.77
CA CYS A 229 -20.80 -14.28 0.78
C CYS A 229 -21.41 -15.26 -0.25
N ARG A 230 -20.63 -16.24 -0.73
CA ARG A 230 -21.15 -17.31 -1.62
C ARG A 230 -22.24 -18.12 -0.95
N SER A 231 -22.00 -18.63 0.28
CA SER A 231 -23.00 -19.40 1.03
C SER A 231 -24.32 -18.65 1.21
N PHE A 232 -24.25 -17.34 1.50
CA PHE A 232 -25.44 -16.50 1.58
C PHE A 232 -26.26 -16.51 0.27
N PHE A 233 -25.61 -16.40 -0.90
CA PHE A 233 -26.32 -16.43 -2.18
C PHE A 233 -26.83 -17.82 -2.56
N GLU A 234 -26.13 -18.89 -2.16
CA GLU A 234 -26.58 -20.28 -2.36
C GLU A 234 -27.81 -20.62 -1.50
N GLU A 235 -27.89 -20.07 -0.29
CA GLU A 235 -28.98 -20.27 0.65
C GLU A 235 -30.16 -19.28 0.46
N LEU A 236 -30.01 -18.29 -0.41
CA LEU A 236 -30.98 -17.21 -0.60
C LEU A 236 -32.29 -17.78 -1.20
N GLN A 237 -33.34 -17.76 -0.41
CA GLN A 237 -34.66 -18.16 -0.85
C GLN A 237 -35.53 -16.95 -1.17
N LEU A 238 -35.93 -16.81 -2.42
CA LEU A 238 -36.86 -15.82 -2.89
C LEU A 238 -38.12 -16.51 -3.43
N ALA A 239 -39.28 -15.88 -3.26
CA ALA A 239 -40.55 -16.46 -3.67
C ALA A 239 -41.13 -15.78 -4.94
N GLY A 240 -41.90 -16.53 -5.73
CA GLY A 240 -42.69 -16.03 -6.85
C GLY A 240 -41.85 -15.41 -7.96
N HIS A 241 -42.29 -14.29 -8.50
CA HIS A 241 -41.64 -13.61 -9.62
C HIS A 241 -40.19 -13.14 -9.31
N ARG A 242 -39.93 -12.81 -8.04
CA ARG A 242 -38.58 -12.43 -7.59
C ARG A 242 -37.55 -13.56 -7.74
N ALA A 243 -37.98 -14.81 -7.50
CA ALA A 243 -37.11 -15.96 -7.70
C ALA A 243 -36.71 -16.14 -9.17
N GLN A 244 -37.67 -15.94 -10.10
CA GLN A 244 -37.41 -16.07 -11.53
C GLN A 244 -36.40 -15.00 -12.04
N ILE A 245 -36.50 -13.76 -11.55
CA ILE A 245 -35.56 -12.70 -11.89
C ILE A 245 -34.17 -13.00 -11.30
N ALA A 246 -34.12 -13.43 -10.05
CA ALA A 246 -32.88 -13.63 -9.32
C ALA A 246 -32.09 -14.87 -9.78
N ASP A 247 -32.70 -15.89 -10.32
CA ASP A 247 -32.04 -17.19 -10.63
C ASP A 247 -30.78 -17.03 -11.49
N LYS A 248 -30.89 -16.28 -12.60
CA LYS A 248 -29.73 -16.05 -13.49
C LYS A 248 -28.67 -15.18 -12.83
N ILE A 249 -29.08 -14.17 -12.04
CA ILE A 249 -28.16 -13.23 -11.36
C ILE A 249 -27.40 -13.96 -10.27
N VAL A 250 -28.11 -14.74 -9.44
CA VAL A 250 -27.51 -15.52 -8.34
C VAL A 250 -26.53 -16.55 -8.88
N LYS A 251 -26.89 -17.27 -9.95
CA LYS A 251 -25.97 -18.22 -10.63
C LYS A 251 -24.69 -17.53 -11.10
N GLU A 252 -24.78 -16.37 -11.69
CA GLU A 252 -23.61 -15.61 -12.15
C GLU A 252 -22.76 -15.13 -10.98
N ILE A 253 -23.38 -14.60 -9.92
CA ILE A 253 -22.67 -14.15 -8.70
C ILE A 253 -21.94 -15.32 -8.04
N THR A 254 -22.62 -16.45 -7.82
CA THR A 254 -22.02 -17.65 -7.19
C THR A 254 -20.92 -18.24 -8.04
N SER A 255 -21.04 -18.22 -9.37
CA SER A 255 -19.99 -18.65 -10.29
C SER A 255 -18.73 -17.76 -10.14
N ARG A 256 -18.88 -16.44 -10.17
CA ARG A 256 -17.75 -15.49 -10.02
C ARG A 256 -17.11 -15.58 -8.64
N LEU A 257 -17.90 -15.70 -7.57
CA LEU A 257 -17.37 -15.92 -6.22
C LEU A 257 -16.60 -17.24 -6.14
N SER A 258 -17.09 -18.29 -6.78
CA SER A 258 -16.40 -19.59 -6.83
C SER A 258 -15.06 -19.51 -7.53
N PHE A 259 -14.91 -18.71 -8.59
CA PHE A 259 -13.60 -18.50 -9.22
C PHE A 259 -12.59 -17.85 -8.27
N LEU A 260 -13.00 -16.81 -7.52
CA LEU A 260 -12.16 -16.16 -6.52
C LEU A 260 -11.77 -17.13 -5.38
N ILE A 261 -12.70 -17.97 -4.94
CA ILE A 261 -12.46 -18.97 -3.89
C ILE A 261 -11.51 -20.06 -4.38
N ASN A 262 -11.67 -20.52 -5.63
CA ASN A 262 -10.83 -21.57 -6.22
C ASN A 262 -9.36 -21.15 -6.42
N VAL A 263 -9.09 -19.85 -6.53
CA VAL A 263 -7.71 -19.34 -6.54
C VAL A 263 -7.17 -19.03 -5.12
N GLY A 264 -7.86 -19.49 -4.06
CA GLY A 264 -7.41 -19.37 -2.68
C GLY A 264 -7.63 -17.99 -2.04
N LEU A 265 -8.67 -17.26 -2.48
CA LEU A 265 -9.00 -15.91 -1.95
C LEU A 265 -10.27 -15.93 -1.07
N ASP A 266 -10.66 -17.07 -0.52
CA ASP A 266 -11.88 -17.27 0.26
C ASP A 266 -12.01 -16.38 1.51
N TYR A 267 -10.87 -15.93 2.05
CA TYR A 267 -10.76 -15.07 3.23
C TYR A 267 -10.92 -13.56 2.92
N LEU A 268 -10.76 -13.14 1.66
CA LEU A 268 -10.92 -11.74 1.28
C LEU A 268 -12.38 -11.31 1.31
N SER A 269 -12.62 -10.01 1.49
CA SER A 269 -13.93 -9.38 1.33
C SER A 269 -13.99 -8.55 0.04
N LEU A 270 -15.21 -8.35 -0.50
CA LEU A 270 -15.41 -7.57 -1.73
C LEU A 270 -15.13 -6.07 -1.54
N ASP A 271 -15.22 -5.55 -0.32
CA ASP A 271 -14.99 -4.15 0.02
C ASP A 271 -13.53 -3.82 0.30
N ARG A 272 -12.63 -4.81 0.29
CA ARG A 272 -11.21 -4.60 0.56
C ARG A 272 -10.57 -3.67 -0.48
N ALA A 273 -9.88 -2.64 -0.02
CA ALA A 273 -9.23 -1.66 -0.88
C ALA A 273 -8.03 -2.28 -1.62
N ALA A 274 -7.88 -1.93 -2.90
CA ALA A 274 -6.87 -2.52 -3.78
C ALA A 274 -5.41 -2.24 -3.33
N ASP A 275 -5.17 -1.11 -2.68
CA ASP A 275 -3.87 -0.72 -2.13
C ASP A 275 -3.44 -1.55 -0.91
N THR A 276 -4.39 -2.27 -0.29
CA THR A 276 -4.12 -3.18 0.84
C THR A 276 -3.86 -4.62 0.40
N LEU A 277 -4.00 -4.92 -0.90
CA LEU A 277 -3.77 -6.25 -1.44
C LEU A 277 -2.28 -6.52 -1.64
N SER A 278 -1.85 -7.73 -1.31
CA SER A 278 -0.51 -8.20 -1.69
C SER A 278 -0.39 -8.40 -3.20
N GLY A 279 0.85 -8.45 -3.71
CA GLY A 279 1.11 -8.73 -5.13
C GLY A 279 0.45 -10.03 -5.59
N GLY A 280 0.60 -11.11 -4.83
CA GLY A 280 -0.01 -12.40 -5.12
C GLY A 280 -1.54 -12.38 -5.07
N GLU A 281 -2.16 -11.66 -4.11
CA GLU A 281 -3.62 -11.48 -4.06
C GLU A 281 -4.14 -10.76 -5.31
N SER A 282 -3.48 -9.66 -5.72
CA SER A 282 -3.85 -8.89 -6.91
C SER A 282 -3.74 -9.73 -8.19
N GLN A 283 -2.69 -10.53 -8.32
CA GLN A 283 -2.48 -11.42 -9.45
C GLN A 283 -3.58 -12.50 -9.52
N ARG A 284 -3.94 -13.12 -8.39
CA ARG A 284 -5.01 -14.13 -8.32
C ARG A 284 -6.39 -13.55 -8.61
N ILE A 285 -6.67 -12.31 -8.21
CA ILE A 285 -7.91 -11.62 -8.59
C ILE A 285 -8.00 -11.44 -10.10
N ARG A 286 -6.89 -11.04 -10.75
CA ARG A 286 -6.82 -10.93 -12.23
C ARG A 286 -7.03 -12.28 -12.89
N LEU A 287 -6.37 -13.32 -12.38
CA LEU A 287 -6.54 -14.70 -12.87
C LEU A 287 -7.99 -15.16 -12.76
N ALA A 288 -8.63 -15.00 -11.61
CA ALA A 288 -10.03 -15.35 -11.39
C ALA A 288 -10.99 -14.61 -12.34
N SER A 289 -10.72 -13.32 -12.60
CA SER A 289 -11.49 -12.51 -13.55
C SER A 289 -11.38 -13.04 -14.99
N GLN A 290 -10.20 -13.48 -15.40
CA GLN A 290 -9.98 -14.05 -16.74
C GLN A 290 -10.59 -15.44 -16.91
N ILE A 291 -10.47 -16.31 -15.89
CA ILE A 291 -11.08 -17.62 -15.86
C ILE A 291 -12.61 -17.50 -15.95
N GLY A 292 -13.19 -16.54 -15.23
CA GLY A 292 -14.63 -16.27 -15.22
C GLY A 292 -15.20 -15.86 -16.57
N SER A 293 -14.35 -15.43 -17.54
CA SER A 293 -14.80 -15.12 -18.91
C SER A 293 -15.21 -16.36 -19.72
N GLY A 294 -14.79 -17.56 -19.30
CA GLY A 294 -15.13 -18.82 -19.98
C GLY A 294 -14.56 -18.93 -21.41
N LEU A 295 -13.52 -18.14 -21.74
CA LEU A 295 -12.91 -18.16 -23.05
C LEU A 295 -12.23 -19.50 -23.33
N THR A 296 -12.41 -20.03 -24.53
CA THR A 296 -11.76 -21.25 -25.03
C THR A 296 -10.85 -20.92 -26.20
N GLY A 297 -9.77 -21.70 -26.39
CA GLY A 297 -8.79 -21.48 -27.45
C GLY A 297 -7.88 -20.27 -27.20
N VAL A 298 -7.71 -19.86 -25.95
CA VAL A 298 -6.89 -18.72 -25.52
C VAL A 298 -5.57 -19.22 -24.95
N MET A 299 -4.52 -18.42 -25.07
CA MET A 299 -3.25 -18.64 -24.39
C MET A 299 -3.18 -17.80 -23.10
N TYR A 300 -3.00 -18.47 -21.96
CA TYR A 300 -2.78 -17.85 -20.67
C TYR A 300 -1.28 -17.89 -20.35
N VAL A 301 -0.71 -16.74 -20.03
CA VAL A 301 0.69 -16.61 -19.58
C VAL A 301 0.67 -16.07 -18.16
N LEU A 302 1.23 -16.83 -17.23
CA LEU A 302 1.21 -16.54 -15.79
C LEU A 302 2.65 -16.52 -15.28
N ASP A 303 2.97 -15.50 -14.50
CA ASP A 303 4.29 -15.32 -13.89
C ASP A 303 4.17 -15.54 -12.37
N GLU A 304 4.81 -16.60 -11.86
CA GLU A 304 4.86 -17.01 -10.45
C GLU A 304 3.48 -16.93 -9.73
N PRO A 305 2.41 -17.58 -10.24
CA PRO A 305 1.08 -17.48 -9.65
C PRO A 305 0.94 -18.13 -8.27
N SER A 306 1.90 -18.97 -7.84
CA SER A 306 1.96 -19.61 -6.53
C SER A 306 2.53 -18.70 -5.42
N ILE A 307 3.06 -17.52 -5.76
CA ILE A 307 3.66 -16.61 -4.77
C ILE A 307 2.73 -16.33 -3.60
N GLY A 308 3.27 -16.48 -2.38
CA GLY A 308 2.54 -16.21 -1.12
C GLY A 308 1.44 -17.22 -0.81
N LEU A 309 1.33 -18.32 -1.57
CA LEU A 309 0.40 -19.40 -1.26
C LEU A 309 0.98 -20.37 -0.22
N HIS A 310 0.11 -20.82 0.66
CA HIS A 310 0.37 -22.02 1.44
C HIS A 310 0.20 -23.26 0.55
N GLN A 311 0.93 -24.34 0.79
CA GLN A 311 0.85 -25.58 0.00
C GLN A 311 -0.58 -26.09 -0.22
N ARG A 312 -1.45 -25.99 0.79
CA ARG A 312 -2.87 -26.33 0.68
C ARG A 312 -3.60 -25.54 -0.40
N ASP A 313 -3.30 -24.26 -0.54
CA ASP A 313 -3.98 -23.36 -1.48
C ASP A 313 -3.36 -23.48 -2.87
N ASN A 314 -2.07 -23.88 -2.96
CA ASN A 314 -1.38 -24.17 -4.20
C ASN A 314 -2.02 -25.33 -4.98
N GLU A 315 -2.48 -26.38 -4.29
CA GLU A 315 -3.20 -27.47 -4.92
C GLU A 315 -4.46 -26.99 -5.66
N ARG A 316 -5.25 -26.09 -5.05
CA ARG A 316 -6.45 -25.51 -5.67
C ARG A 316 -6.11 -24.69 -6.92
N LEU A 317 -5.02 -23.92 -6.86
CA LEU A 317 -4.51 -23.18 -8.03
C LEU A 317 -4.16 -24.14 -9.16
N LEU A 318 -3.39 -25.20 -8.89
CA LEU A 318 -3.00 -26.20 -9.89
C LEU A 318 -4.21 -26.91 -10.50
N GLN A 319 -5.21 -27.27 -9.72
CA GLN A 319 -6.48 -27.82 -10.21
C GLN A 319 -7.18 -26.85 -11.16
N THR A 320 -7.17 -25.56 -10.83
CA THR A 320 -7.75 -24.50 -11.65
C THR A 320 -7.02 -24.35 -12.99
N LEU A 321 -5.68 -24.36 -12.97
CA LEU A 321 -4.85 -24.28 -14.19
C LEU A 321 -5.06 -25.50 -15.09
N ARG A 322 -5.14 -26.72 -14.52
CA ARG A 322 -5.47 -27.94 -15.27
C ARG A 322 -6.85 -27.84 -15.90
N ARG A 323 -7.86 -27.35 -15.19
CA ARG A 323 -9.21 -27.14 -15.74
C ARG A 323 -9.20 -26.16 -16.93
N LEU A 324 -8.41 -25.08 -16.86
CA LEU A 324 -8.24 -24.15 -17.99
C LEU A 324 -7.68 -24.86 -19.22
N ARG A 325 -6.63 -25.68 -19.05
CA ARG A 325 -6.06 -26.52 -20.09
C ARG A 325 -7.11 -27.48 -20.68
N ASP A 326 -7.84 -28.17 -19.84
CA ASP A 326 -8.83 -29.18 -20.22
C ASP A 326 -10.02 -28.58 -20.99
N MET A 327 -10.26 -27.27 -20.86
CA MET A 327 -11.21 -26.51 -21.70
C MET A 327 -10.67 -26.17 -23.10
N GLY A 328 -9.47 -26.65 -23.47
CA GLY A 328 -8.87 -26.42 -24.78
C GLY A 328 -8.00 -25.16 -24.87
N ASN A 329 -7.55 -24.64 -23.74
CA ASN A 329 -6.63 -23.50 -23.68
C ASN A 329 -5.17 -23.94 -23.58
N THR A 330 -4.25 -23.07 -23.97
CA THR A 330 -2.82 -23.23 -23.70
C THR A 330 -2.47 -22.45 -22.43
N VAL A 331 -1.82 -23.10 -21.46
CA VAL A 331 -1.41 -22.47 -20.21
C VAL A 331 0.11 -22.53 -20.09
N ILE A 332 0.76 -21.38 -20.06
CA ILE A 332 2.20 -21.21 -19.86
C ILE A 332 2.39 -20.58 -18.48
N VAL A 333 3.21 -21.23 -17.65
CA VAL A 333 3.47 -20.76 -16.28
C VAL A 333 4.97 -20.64 -16.07
N VAL A 334 5.42 -19.50 -15.61
CA VAL A 334 6.79 -19.32 -15.08
C VAL A 334 6.71 -19.62 -13.61
N GLU A 335 7.43 -20.64 -13.14
CA GLU A 335 7.29 -21.13 -11.76
C GLU A 335 8.60 -21.70 -11.19
N HIS A 336 8.70 -21.61 -9.87
CA HIS A 336 9.78 -22.20 -9.07
C HIS A 336 9.28 -23.27 -8.10
N ASP A 337 7.96 -23.37 -7.94
CA ASP A 337 7.31 -24.31 -7.04
C ASP A 337 7.43 -25.76 -7.56
N GLU A 338 7.91 -26.67 -6.69
CA GLU A 338 8.13 -28.07 -7.05
C GLU A 338 6.83 -28.78 -7.45
N ASP A 339 5.72 -28.50 -6.76
CA ASP A 339 4.44 -29.15 -7.04
C ASP A 339 3.87 -28.68 -8.38
N ALA A 340 4.06 -27.40 -8.72
CA ALA A 340 3.68 -26.85 -10.02
C ALA A 340 4.50 -27.48 -11.16
N ILE A 341 5.83 -27.59 -11.01
CA ILE A 341 6.70 -28.21 -11.99
C ILE A 341 6.34 -29.70 -12.18
N ARG A 342 6.09 -30.43 -11.10
CA ARG A 342 5.66 -31.85 -11.16
C ARG A 342 4.28 -32.03 -11.79
N ALA A 343 3.41 -31.03 -11.69
CA ALA A 343 2.05 -31.03 -12.21
C ALA A 343 1.95 -30.67 -13.69
N ALA A 344 2.99 -30.09 -14.27
CA ALA A 344 3.03 -29.67 -15.66
C ALA A 344 3.09 -30.86 -16.63
N ASP A 345 2.52 -30.70 -17.84
CA ASP A 345 2.64 -31.68 -18.91
C ASP A 345 3.98 -31.62 -19.62
N HIS A 346 4.53 -30.39 -19.74
CA HIS A 346 5.82 -30.10 -20.35
C HIS A 346 6.56 -29.04 -19.57
N VAL A 347 7.85 -29.20 -19.40
CA VAL A 347 8.73 -28.27 -18.67
C VAL A 347 9.86 -27.83 -19.59
N VAL A 348 10.16 -26.56 -19.57
CA VAL A 348 11.34 -25.94 -20.21
C VAL A 348 12.21 -25.39 -19.10
N ASP A 349 13.40 -25.96 -18.92
CA ASP A 349 14.36 -25.56 -17.89
C ASP A 349 15.38 -24.57 -18.46
N MET A 350 15.36 -23.35 -17.93
CA MET A 350 16.23 -22.27 -18.39
C MET A 350 17.47 -22.15 -17.50
N GLY A 351 18.62 -21.87 -18.12
CA GLY A 351 19.87 -21.74 -17.38
C GLY A 351 21.07 -21.50 -18.31
N PRO A 352 22.28 -22.02 -17.94
CA PRO A 352 22.63 -22.74 -16.71
C PRO A 352 22.77 -21.83 -15.47
N GLY A 353 22.93 -20.51 -15.63
CA GLY A 353 23.07 -19.53 -14.56
C GLY A 353 22.10 -18.36 -14.72
N ALA A 354 22.37 -17.25 -14.05
CA ALA A 354 21.58 -16.03 -14.12
C ALA A 354 22.27 -14.96 -14.97
N GLY A 355 21.50 -14.00 -15.52
CA GLY A 355 22.01 -12.88 -16.29
C GLY A 355 22.82 -13.32 -17.53
N GLU A 356 24.07 -12.87 -17.64
CA GLU A 356 24.95 -13.19 -18.78
C GLU A 356 25.31 -14.67 -18.87
N HIS A 357 25.21 -15.41 -17.77
CA HIS A 357 25.47 -16.84 -17.69
C HIS A 357 24.23 -17.71 -17.93
N GLY A 358 23.08 -17.08 -18.22
CA GLY A 358 21.81 -17.72 -18.46
C GLY A 358 21.32 -17.61 -19.90
N GLY A 359 20.01 -17.66 -20.08
CA GLY A 359 19.34 -17.41 -21.34
C GLY A 359 19.36 -18.57 -22.33
N GLN A 360 19.70 -19.80 -21.88
CA GLN A 360 19.72 -21.02 -22.68
C GLN A 360 18.67 -22.01 -22.18
N VAL A 361 18.11 -22.81 -23.08
CA VAL A 361 17.32 -23.99 -22.71
C VAL A 361 18.30 -25.10 -22.34
N VAL A 362 18.36 -25.47 -21.07
CA VAL A 362 19.23 -26.53 -20.56
C VAL A 362 18.61 -27.90 -20.76
N ALA A 363 17.31 -27.99 -20.54
CA ALA A 363 16.55 -29.23 -20.72
C ALA A 363 15.09 -28.90 -21.05
N GLU A 364 14.43 -29.78 -21.81
CA GLU A 364 12.99 -29.69 -22.11
C GLU A 364 12.38 -31.08 -22.14
N GLY A 365 11.09 -31.18 -21.79
CA GLY A 365 10.36 -32.45 -21.82
C GLY A 365 9.39 -32.59 -20.64
N THR A 366 9.00 -33.83 -20.37
CA THR A 366 8.15 -34.13 -19.21
C THR A 366 8.92 -33.92 -17.88
N PRO A 367 8.23 -33.69 -16.75
CA PRO A 367 8.91 -33.59 -15.45
C PRO A 367 9.83 -34.77 -15.13
N ALA A 368 9.49 -35.97 -15.58
CA ALA A 368 10.32 -37.16 -15.42
C ALA A 368 11.64 -37.09 -16.22
N GLN A 369 11.59 -36.55 -17.44
CA GLN A 369 12.77 -36.33 -18.29
C GLN A 369 13.68 -35.25 -17.70
N ILE A 370 13.11 -34.13 -17.21
CA ILE A 370 13.89 -33.08 -16.52
C ILE A 370 14.59 -33.64 -15.28
N ARG A 371 13.88 -34.44 -14.47
CA ARG A 371 14.44 -35.08 -13.27
C ARG A 371 15.62 -36.01 -13.59
N ALA A 372 15.61 -36.66 -14.74
CA ALA A 372 16.67 -37.57 -15.18
C ALA A 372 17.80 -36.84 -15.94
N HIS A 373 17.66 -35.54 -16.25
CA HIS A 373 18.62 -34.82 -17.07
C HIS A 373 19.91 -34.51 -16.28
N PRO A 374 21.09 -34.87 -16.80
CA PRO A 374 22.34 -34.83 -16.04
C PRO A 374 22.84 -33.42 -15.70
N THR A 375 22.50 -32.41 -16.50
CA THR A 375 22.98 -31.04 -16.33
C THR A 375 21.90 -30.06 -15.81
N SER A 376 20.65 -30.52 -15.71
CA SER A 376 19.56 -29.69 -15.17
C SER A 376 19.72 -29.50 -13.66
N LEU A 377 19.86 -28.24 -13.24
CA LEU A 377 19.88 -27.88 -11.83
C LEU A 377 18.50 -28.15 -11.19
N THR A 378 17.44 -27.78 -11.86
CA THR A 378 16.05 -28.06 -11.47
C THR A 378 15.84 -29.57 -11.33
N GLY A 379 16.31 -30.36 -12.29
CA GLY A 379 16.27 -31.83 -12.23
C GLY A 379 17.02 -32.41 -11.04
N ALA A 380 18.18 -31.84 -10.70
CA ALA A 380 18.98 -32.29 -9.54
C ALA A 380 18.23 -32.08 -8.20
N TYR A 381 17.50 -30.96 -8.03
CA TYR A 381 16.65 -30.72 -6.86
C TYR A 381 15.40 -31.60 -6.87
N LEU A 382 14.70 -31.72 -7.99
CA LEU A 382 13.50 -32.57 -8.13
C LEU A 382 13.79 -34.07 -7.89
N SER A 383 15.01 -34.53 -8.16
CA SER A 383 15.45 -35.92 -7.91
C SER A 383 15.93 -36.15 -6.47
N GLY A 384 16.17 -35.10 -5.69
CA GLY A 384 16.82 -35.18 -4.38
C GLY A 384 18.33 -35.34 -4.46
N GLY A 385 18.94 -35.29 -5.66
CA GLY A 385 20.40 -35.31 -5.84
C GLY A 385 21.09 -34.08 -5.27
N ARG A 386 20.34 -32.96 -5.20
CA ARG A 386 20.69 -31.76 -4.44
C ARG A 386 19.54 -31.41 -3.49
N CYS A 387 19.88 -30.98 -2.30
CA CYS A 387 18.91 -30.48 -1.32
C CYS A 387 19.55 -29.40 -0.43
N ILE A 388 18.71 -28.53 0.12
CA ILE A 388 19.14 -27.61 1.17
C ILE A 388 19.31 -28.43 2.46
N PRO A 389 20.51 -28.46 3.06
CA PRO A 389 20.74 -29.30 4.24
C PRO A 389 19.93 -28.82 5.45
N VAL A 390 19.21 -29.73 6.07
CA VAL A 390 18.51 -29.44 7.33
C VAL A 390 19.55 -29.52 8.46
N PRO A 391 19.73 -28.47 9.29
CA PRO A 391 20.68 -28.48 10.38
C PRO A 391 20.34 -29.58 11.39
N THR A 392 21.30 -30.41 11.72
CA THR A 392 21.18 -31.48 12.74
C THR A 392 21.28 -30.93 14.16
N LEU A 393 22.01 -29.83 14.34
CA LEU A 393 22.14 -29.13 15.62
C LEU A 393 21.33 -27.85 15.56
N ARG A 394 20.51 -27.59 16.58
CA ARG A 394 19.75 -26.36 16.76
C ARG A 394 20.36 -25.55 17.89
N THR A 395 20.37 -24.22 17.73
CA THR A 395 20.74 -23.30 18.82
C THR A 395 19.73 -23.46 19.95
N PRO A 396 20.15 -23.71 21.20
CA PRO A 396 19.23 -23.89 22.32
C PRO A 396 18.48 -22.58 22.64
N VAL A 397 17.24 -22.74 23.08
CA VAL A 397 16.40 -21.60 23.52
C VAL A 397 16.88 -21.14 24.90
N ASP A 398 17.20 -19.85 25.03
CA ASP A 398 17.40 -19.21 26.33
C ASP A 398 16.06 -18.65 26.83
N GLY A 399 15.41 -19.37 27.74
CA GLY A 399 14.12 -18.99 28.31
C GLY A 399 14.13 -17.69 29.12
N SER A 400 15.31 -17.16 29.47
CA SER A 400 15.45 -15.87 30.17
C SER A 400 15.39 -14.66 29.23
N ARG A 401 15.55 -14.88 27.91
CA ARG A 401 15.62 -13.84 26.89
C ARG A 401 14.52 -14.04 25.86
N LEU A 402 13.32 -13.59 26.20
CA LEU A 402 12.13 -13.71 25.36
C LEU A 402 11.59 -12.32 25.03
N LEU A 403 11.18 -12.12 23.79
CA LEU A 403 10.31 -11.02 23.38
C LEU A 403 8.87 -11.54 23.43
N ARG A 404 8.01 -10.88 24.19
CA ARG A 404 6.63 -11.32 24.42
C ARG A 404 5.65 -10.29 23.93
N LEU A 405 4.63 -10.76 23.25
CA LEU A 405 3.42 -10.02 22.91
C LEU A 405 2.23 -10.73 23.53
N GLY A 406 1.29 -9.99 24.15
CA GLY A 406 0.08 -10.54 24.71
C GLY A 406 -1.16 -9.77 24.30
N GLY A 407 -2.27 -10.48 24.09
CA GLY A 407 -3.55 -9.87 23.82
C GLY A 407 -3.66 -9.13 22.48
N CYS A 408 -3.02 -9.64 21.42
CA CYS A 408 -3.08 -9.04 20.09
C CYS A 408 -4.45 -9.31 19.43
N THR A 409 -5.15 -8.24 19.02
CA THR A 409 -6.52 -8.30 18.47
C THR A 409 -6.70 -7.55 17.16
N GLY A 410 -5.60 -7.19 16.48
CA GLY A 410 -5.65 -6.51 15.17
C GLY A 410 -6.28 -7.38 14.08
N ASN A 411 -7.11 -6.82 13.23
CA ASN A 411 -7.77 -7.50 12.10
C ASN A 411 -8.45 -8.83 12.54
N ASN A 412 -7.97 -9.97 12.04
CA ASN A 412 -8.51 -11.30 12.35
C ASN A 412 -7.86 -11.98 13.56
N LEU A 413 -6.94 -11.33 14.26
CA LEU A 413 -6.31 -11.89 15.45
C LEU A 413 -7.30 -12.00 16.61
N ARG A 414 -7.31 -13.15 17.29
CA ARG A 414 -8.24 -13.45 18.38
C ARG A 414 -7.49 -13.58 19.70
N ASN A 415 -7.09 -12.43 20.27
CA ASN A 415 -6.36 -12.38 21.55
C ASN A 415 -5.09 -13.25 21.52
N VAL A 416 -4.27 -13.08 20.47
CA VAL A 416 -3.09 -13.91 20.23
C VAL A 416 -1.95 -13.45 21.12
N SER A 417 -1.25 -14.42 21.73
CA SER A 417 0.03 -14.22 22.41
C SER A 417 1.17 -14.84 21.62
N LEU A 418 2.34 -14.20 21.63
CA LEU A 418 3.53 -14.64 20.92
C LEU A 418 4.75 -14.53 21.83
N GLU A 419 5.56 -15.58 21.88
CA GLU A 419 6.87 -15.57 22.53
C GLU A 419 7.93 -15.84 21.48
N LEU A 420 8.89 -14.92 21.33
CA LEU A 420 10.01 -15.04 20.41
C LEU A 420 11.32 -15.11 21.18
N PRO A 421 12.06 -16.22 21.10
CA PRO A 421 13.38 -16.34 21.71
C PRO A 421 14.36 -15.37 21.03
N VAL A 422 15.09 -14.61 21.84
CA VAL A 422 16.10 -13.66 21.37
C VAL A 422 17.36 -14.40 20.93
N GLY A 423 17.93 -14.01 19.77
CA GLY A 423 19.15 -14.60 19.22
C GLY A 423 18.93 -15.87 18.40
N LEU A 424 17.69 -16.20 18.06
CA LEU A 424 17.35 -17.37 17.23
C LEU A 424 16.73 -16.95 15.90
N PHE A 425 16.84 -17.86 14.93
CA PHE A 425 16.08 -17.80 13.68
C PHE A 425 14.71 -18.44 13.90
N THR A 426 13.68 -17.59 13.96
CA THR A 426 12.29 -18.00 14.19
C THR A 426 11.47 -17.85 12.90
N CYS A 427 10.77 -18.91 12.48
CA CYS A 427 9.89 -18.88 11.32
C CYS A 427 8.42 -18.81 11.77
N VAL A 428 7.69 -17.79 11.28
CA VAL A 428 6.25 -17.64 11.50
C VAL A 428 5.52 -18.13 10.26
N THR A 429 4.78 -19.22 10.38
CA THR A 429 4.12 -19.90 9.26
C THR A 429 2.61 -19.97 9.44
N GLY A 430 1.89 -20.34 8.38
CA GLY A 430 0.43 -20.50 8.38
C GLY A 430 -0.18 -20.18 7.02
N VAL A 431 -1.44 -20.54 6.82
CA VAL A 431 -2.17 -20.32 5.57
C VAL A 431 -2.25 -18.84 5.21
N SER A 432 -2.49 -18.53 3.93
CA SER A 432 -2.73 -17.16 3.48
C SER A 432 -3.92 -16.56 4.23
N GLY A 433 -3.81 -15.29 4.65
CA GLY A 433 -4.85 -14.62 5.44
C GLY A 433 -4.96 -15.04 6.91
N SER A 434 -4.04 -15.88 7.45
CA SER A 434 -4.08 -16.30 8.88
C SER A 434 -3.73 -15.22 9.89
N GLY A 435 -3.27 -14.03 9.44
CA GLY A 435 -2.91 -12.92 10.32
C GLY A 435 -1.41 -12.79 10.61
N LYS A 436 -0.53 -13.53 9.89
CA LYS A 436 0.94 -13.46 10.06
C LYS A 436 1.47 -12.02 9.96
N SER A 437 1.14 -11.32 8.88
CA SER A 437 1.59 -9.94 8.64
C SER A 437 1.01 -8.97 9.67
N THR A 438 -0.25 -9.17 10.08
CA THR A 438 -0.87 -8.36 11.15
C THR A 438 -0.12 -8.53 12.48
N LEU A 439 0.24 -9.76 12.85
CA LEU A 439 0.98 -10.01 14.09
C LEU A 439 2.41 -9.48 14.03
N ILE A 440 3.10 -9.67 12.92
CA ILE A 440 4.53 -9.34 12.81
C ILE A 440 4.75 -7.91 12.32
N ASN A 441 4.12 -7.49 11.21
CA ASN A 441 4.36 -6.17 10.61
C ASN A 441 3.52 -5.09 11.30
N ASP A 442 2.20 -5.30 11.41
CA ASP A 442 1.30 -4.26 11.94
C ASP A 442 1.39 -4.15 13.47
N THR A 443 1.75 -5.24 14.19
CA THR A 443 1.85 -5.25 15.66
C THR A 443 3.31 -5.15 16.11
N LEU A 444 4.10 -6.21 15.93
CA LEU A 444 5.46 -6.30 16.49
C LEU A 444 6.40 -5.23 15.93
N TYR A 445 6.50 -5.11 14.60
CA TYR A 445 7.39 -4.13 13.97
C TYR A 445 6.97 -2.69 14.34
N ALA A 446 5.68 -2.39 14.27
CA ALA A 446 5.18 -1.05 14.60
C ALA A 446 5.45 -0.68 16.07
N LEU A 447 5.26 -1.61 17.03
CA LEU A 447 5.60 -1.43 18.43
C LEU A 447 7.10 -1.24 18.65
N ALA A 448 7.94 -2.07 18.02
CA ALA A 448 9.39 -1.96 18.11
C ALA A 448 9.91 -0.65 17.52
N ALA A 449 9.40 -0.25 16.35
CA ALA A 449 9.77 1.01 15.71
C ALA A 449 9.33 2.24 16.52
N ARG A 450 8.15 2.16 17.17
CA ARG A 450 7.68 3.21 18.08
C ARG A 450 8.56 3.30 19.33
N HIS A 451 8.93 2.17 19.92
CA HIS A 451 9.78 2.12 21.10
C HIS A 451 11.21 2.61 20.82
N LEU A 452 11.82 2.14 19.73
CA LEU A 452 13.23 2.41 19.42
C LEU A 452 13.47 3.75 18.72
N TYR A 453 12.53 4.18 17.87
CA TYR A 453 12.73 5.34 17.00
C TYR A 453 11.68 6.45 17.18
N GLY A 454 10.70 6.29 18.08
CA GLY A 454 9.59 7.23 18.20
C GLY A 454 8.73 7.31 16.93
N SER A 455 8.60 6.19 16.19
CA SER A 455 7.80 6.14 14.96
C SER A 455 6.35 6.52 15.24
N THR A 456 5.73 7.26 14.31
CA THR A 456 4.33 7.68 14.37
C THR A 456 3.36 6.65 13.79
N VAL A 457 3.86 5.51 13.32
CA VAL A 457 3.02 4.41 12.84
C VAL A 457 2.27 3.82 14.03
N GLU A 458 0.95 3.78 13.92
CA GLU A 458 0.09 3.24 14.96
C GLU A 458 0.12 1.71 14.92
N PRO A 459 0.55 1.03 16.00
CA PRO A 459 0.56 -0.42 16.04
C PRO A 459 -0.86 -0.98 16.13
N ALA A 460 -1.08 -2.16 15.59
CA ALA A 460 -2.32 -2.89 15.80
C ALA A 460 -2.52 -3.18 17.30
N PRO A 461 -3.77 -3.28 17.80
CA PRO A 461 -4.06 -3.41 19.23
C PRO A 461 -3.38 -4.63 19.85
N CYS A 462 -2.63 -4.38 20.95
CA CYS A 462 -1.93 -5.38 21.75
C CYS A 462 -1.92 -4.89 23.19
N THR A 463 -2.20 -5.76 24.16
CA THR A 463 -2.32 -5.37 25.58
C THR A 463 -0.99 -5.39 26.32
N GLU A 464 -0.09 -6.28 25.95
CA GLU A 464 1.19 -6.49 26.62
C GLU A 464 2.34 -6.58 25.62
N ILE A 465 3.46 -5.94 25.95
CA ILE A 465 4.73 -6.13 25.26
C ILE A 465 5.87 -6.11 26.27
N ASP A 466 6.74 -7.12 26.22
CA ASP A 466 7.93 -7.24 27.05
C ASP A 466 9.13 -7.70 26.22
N GLY A 467 10.35 -7.36 26.66
CA GLY A 467 11.59 -7.80 26.02
C GLY A 467 12.10 -6.90 24.88
N LEU A 468 11.47 -5.77 24.56
CA LEU A 468 12.00 -4.81 23.57
C LEU A 468 13.37 -4.24 23.97
N ALA A 469 13.70 -4.20 25.24
CA ALA A 469 15.00 -3.71 25.75
C ALA A 469 16.19 -4.58 25.31
N TYR A 470 15.97 -5.79 24.82
CA TYR A 470 17.02 -6.63 24.22
C TYR A 470 17.53 -6.10 22.89
N PHE A 471 16.78 -5.23 22.24
CA PHE A 471 17.07 -4.70 20.92
C PHE A 471 17.41 -3.22 20.95
N ASP A 472 18.33 -2.79 20.11
CA ASP A 472 18.67 -1.39 19.85
C ASP A 472 18.26 -0.96 18.43
N LYS A 473 17.92 -1.95 17.58
CA LYS A 473 17.54 -1.72 16.19
C LYS A 473 16.51 -2.74 15.74
N VAL A 474 15.54 -2.30 14.93
CA VAL A 474 14.63 -3.17 14.19
C VAL A 474 14.73 -2.88 12.70
N ILE A 475 14.81 -3.92 11.90
CA ILE A 475 14.90 -3.86 10.44
C ILE A 475 13.76 -4.69 9.87
N ASN A 476 12.96 -4.06 9.01
CA ASN A 476 11.92 -4.74 8.25
C ASN A 476 12.31 -4.80 6.76
N VAL A 477 12.39 -5.99 6.21
CA VAL A 477 12.74 -6.25 4.80
C VAL A 477 11.52 -6.86 4.12
N ASP A 478 10.78 -6.01 3.43
CA ASP A 478 9.60 -6.35 2.67
C ASP A 478 9.86 -6.35 1.15
N GLN A 479 8.88 -6.77 0.36
CA GLN A 479 8.95 -6.83 -1.11
C GLN A 479 8.65 -5.48 -1.79
N SER A 480 8.47 -4.39 -1.04
CA SER A 480 8.20 -3.07 -1.63
C SER A 480 9.39 -2.60 -2.48
N PRO A 481 9.15 -1.85 -3.58
CA PRO A 481 10.23 -1.35 -4.43
C PRO A 481 11.24 -0.51 -3.64
N ILE A 482 12.53 -0.56 -4.00
CA ILE A 482 13.58 0.28 -3.42
C ILE A 482 13.49 1.76 -3.85
N GLY A 483 12.53 2.09 -4.70
CA GLY A 483 12.19 3.44 -5.13
C GLY A 483 11.16 3.41 -6.24
N ARG A 484 10.44 4.53 -6.39
CA ARG A 484 9.33 4.68 -7.35
C ARG A 484 9.72 5.45 -8.62
N THR A 485 10.96 5.87 -8.75
CA THR A 485 11.44 6.68 -9.87
C THR A 485 12.58 5.97 -10.60
N PRO A 486 12.81 6.26 -11.90
CA PRO A 486 13.95 5.74 -12.65
C PRO A 486 15.32 6.10 -12.08
N ARG A 487 15.40 7.11 -11.18
CA ARG A 487 16.64 7.52 -10.49
C ARG A 487 17.09 6.56 -9.40
N SER A 488 16.13 5.87 -8.79
CA SER A 488 16.43 4.85 -7.79
C SER A 488 17.02 3.61 -8.47
N ASN A 489 18.13 3.14 -7.96
CA ASN A 489 18.83 1.95 -8.48
C ASN A 489 19.64 1.28 -7.35
N PRO A 490 20.16 0.06 -7.54
CA PRO A 490 20.93 -0.66 -6.54
C PRO A 490 22.13 0.15 -6.00
N ALA A 491 22.87 0.88 -6.87
CA ALA A 491 24.02 1.66 -6.44
C ALA A 491 23.65 2.85 -5.54
N THR A 492 22.52 3.50 -5.80
CA THR A 492 22.05 4.62 -4.95
C THR A 492 21.50 4.10 -3.64
N TYR A 493 20.71 3.03 -3.68
CA TYR A 493 20.06 2.49 -2.49
C TYR A 493 21.05 1.90 -1.48
N THR A 494 22.04 1.14 -1.95
CA THR A 494 23.09 0.56 -1.10
C THR A 494 24.16 1.58 -0.69
N GLY A 495 24.10 2.81 -1.21
CA GLY A 495 25.09 3.84 -0.97
C GLY A 495 26.45 3.55 -1.64
N LEU A 496 26.51 2.67 -2.63
CA LEU A 496 27.68 2.38 -3.46
C LEU A 496 28.09 3.60 -4.29
N LEU A 497 27.12 4.39 -4.76
CA LEU A 497 27.39 5.51 -5.64
C LEU A 497 28.25 6.61 -4.97
N THR A 498 28.19 6.76 -3.65
CA THR A 498 28.97 7.77 -2.92
C THR A 498 30.48 7.55 -3.04
N PRO A 499 31.05 6.40 -2.60
CA PRO A 499 32.48 6.15 -2.76
C PRO A 499 32.93 6.06 -4.24
N ILE A 500 32.05 5.64 -5.15
CA ILE A 500 32.35 5.65 -6.59
C ILE A 500 32.52 7.11 -7.08
N ARG A 501 31.64 8.03 -6.70
CA ARG A 501 31.75 9.44 -7.08
C ARG A 501 33.01 10.11 -6.51
N GLU A 502 33.36 9.79 -5.27
CA GLU A 502 34.59 10.24 -4.62
C GLU A 502 35.82 9.76 -5.41
N LEU A 503 35.82 8.50 -5.82
CA LEU A 503 36.89 7.92 -6.63
C LEU A 503 37.04 8.64 -7.98
N PHE A 504 35.92 8.89 -8.69
CA PHE A 504 35.95 9.62 -9.96
C PHE A 504 36.42 11.09 -9.78
N SER A 505 36.04 11.76 -8.71
CA SER A 505 36.51 13.12 -8.42
C SER A 505 38.00 13.15 -8.05
N GLY A 506 38.54 12.01 -7.59
CA GLY A 506 39.97 11.83 -7.27
C GLY A 506 40.88 11.64 -8.49
N VAL A 507 40.33 11.34 -9.68
CA VAL A 507 41.08 11.14 -10.92
C VAL A 507 41.82 12.45 -11.30
N PRO A 508 43.08 12.39 -11.78
CA PRO A 508 43.85 13.58 -12.13
C PRO A 508 43.15 14.55 -13.08
N GLU A 509 42.49 14.03 -14.10
CA GLU A 509 41.71 14.80 -15.07
C GLU A 509 40.50 15.52 -14.44
N ALA A 510 39.79 14.87 -13.52
CA ALA A 510 38.68 15.48 -12.78
C ALA A 510 39.18 16.61 -11.87
N LYS A 511 40.31 16.43 -11.19
CA LYS A 511 40.95 17.45 -10.36
C LYS A 511 41.41 18.63 -11.19
N ALA A 512 42.02 18.39 -12.35
CA ALA A 512 42.47 19.45 -13.26
C ALA A 512 41.30 20.32 -13.78
N ARG A 513 40.11 19.73 -13.95
CA ARG A 513 38.88 20.42 -14.35
C ARG A 513 38.08 20.98 -13.18
N GLY A 514 38.52 20.81 -11.92
CA GLY A 514 37.81 21.25 -10.73
C GLY A 514 36.50 20.47 -10.46
N TYR A 515 36.41 19.20 -10.90
CA TYR A 515 35.20 18.39 -10.76
C TYR A 515 35.17 17.69 -9.40
N GLY A 516 34.29 18.16 -8.51
CA GLY A 516 34.02 17.51 -7.24
C GLY A 516 33.05 16.34 -7.36
N PRO A 517 32.77 15.59 -6.26
CA PRO A 517 31.90 14.41 -6.25
C PRO A 517 30.47 14.71 -6.74
N GLY A 518 29.98 15.96 -6.59
CA GLY A 518 28.67 16.40 -7.08
C GLY A 518 28.55 16.35 -8.60
N ARG A 519 29.65 16.51 -9.34
CA ARG A 519 29.67 16.40 -10.81
C ARG A 519 29.28 15.03 -11.30
N PHE A 520 29.60 13.99 -10.54
CA PHE A 520 29.31 12.59 -10.85
C PHE A 520 27.96 12.10 -10.26
N SER A 521 27.09 13.05 -9.84
CA SER A 521 25.73 12.75 -9.40
C SER A 521 24.72 13.10 -10.49
N PHE A 522 23.89 12.15 -10.89
CA PHE A 522 22.78 12.43 -11.81
C PHE A 522 21.59 13.14 -11.13
N ASN A 523 21.62 13.31 -9.80
CA ASN A 523 20.59 14.04 -9.05
C ASN A 523 20.89 15.54 -8.88
N VAL A 524 22.14 15.98 -9.16
CA VAL A 524 22.61 17.34 -8.92
C VAL A 524 22.91 18.02 -10.26
N LYS A 525 22.57 19.30 -10.38
CA LYS A 525 22.91 20.12 -11.56
C LYS A 525 24.44 20.19 -11.75
N GLY A 526 24.87 20.31 -13.01
CA GLY A 526 26.26 20.48 -13.40
C GLY A 526 26.85 19.28 -14.13
N GLY A 527 26.63 18.04 -13.67
CA GLY A 527 27.14 16.83 -14.34
C GLY A 527 26.10 15.98 -15.03
N ARG A 528 24.83 16.16 -14.71
CA ARG A 528 23.70 15.42 -15.30
C ARG A 528 23.30 15.97 -16.67
N CYS A 529 22.64 15.17 -17.45
CA CYS A 529 21.91 15.63 -18.63
C CYS A 529 20.72 16.49 -18.19
N GLU A 530 20.68 17.76 -18.62
CA GLU A 530 19.59 18.66 -18.20
C GLU A 530 18.28 18.40 -18.96
N ALA A 531 18.30 17.79 -20.15
CA ALA A 531 17.10 17.45 -20.92
C ALA A 531 16.23 16.42 -20.16
N CYS A 532 16.83 15.35 -19.64
CA CYS A 532 16.14 14.36 -18.83
C CYS A 532 16.36 14.56 -17.31
N GLN A 533 17.04 15.60 -16.91
CA GLN A 533 17.39 15.92 -15.52
C GLN A 533 18.06 14.77 -14.75
N GLY A 534 18.78 13.89 -15.47
CA GLY A 534 19.48 12.74 -14.91
C GLY A 534 18.66 11.43 -14.87
N ASP A 535 17.42 11.41 -15.32
CA ASP A 535 16.60 10.20 -15.39
C ASP A 535 17.10 9.21 -16.44
N GLY A 536 17.76 9.71 -17.50
CA GLY A 536 18.14 8.90 -18.66
C GLY A 536 16.97 8.59 -19.59
N MET A 537 15.75 8.79 -19.12
CA MET A 537 14.50 8.56 -19.82
C MET A 537 13.62 9.79 -19.78
N ILE A 538 12.72 9.93 -20.74
CA ILE A 538 11.68 10.95 -20.78
C ILE A 538 10.35 10.22 -20.57
N LYS A 539 9.58 10.69 -19.62
CA LYS A 539 8.23 10.19 -19.36
C LYS A 539 7.27 10.77 -20.39
N VAL A 540 6.59 9.91 -21.14
CA VAL A 540 5.50 10.27 -22.02
C VAL A 540 4.19 9.93 -21.32
N GLU A 541 3.45 10.95 -20.89
CA GLU A 541 2.17 10.77 -20.23
C GLU A 541 1.08 10.42 -21.26
N MET A 542 0.47 9.27 -21.07
CA MET A 542 -0.60 8.78 -21.93
C MET A 542 -1.89 8.75 -21.12
N HIS A 543 -2.74 9.78 -21.24
CA HIS A 543 -3.91 10.05 -20.40
C HIS A 543 -4.87 8.85 -20.15
N PHE A 544 -4.92 7.86 -21.05
CA PHE A 544 -5.78 6.67 -20.92
C PHE A 544 -5.01 5.34 -20.92
N LEU A 545 -3.69 5.38 -21.04
CA LEU A 545 -2.80 4.22 -21.03
C LEU A 545 -1.71 4.41 -19.97
N PRO A 546 -1.03 3.34 -19.52
CA PRO A 546 0.12 3.47 -18.63
C PRO A 546 1.19 4.38 -19.24
N ASP A 547 1.78 5.24 -18.41
CA ASP A 547 2.86 6.12 -18.83
C ASP A 547 4.02 5.33 -19.45
N MET A 548 4.55 5.84 -20.55
CA MET A 548 5.66 5.22 -21.26
C MET A 548 6.96 5.98 -21.00
N TYR A 549 8.06 5.25 -20.80
CA TYR A 549 9.38 5.81 -20.61
C TYR A 549 10.24 5.51 -21.82
N VAL A 550 10.69 6.55 -22.51
CA VAL A 550 11.58 6.44 -23.67
C VAL A 550 12.97 6.96 -23.34
N PRO A 551 14.06 6.37 -23.89
CA PRO A 551 15.41 6.89 -23.70
C PRO A 551 15.49 8.36 -24.12
N CYS A 552 16.22 9.16 -23.36
CA CYS A 552 16.43 10.58 -23.65
C CYS A 552 17.31 10.72 -24.92
N ASP A 553 16.82 11.42 -25.93
CA ASP A 553 17.52 11.62 -27.23
C ASP A 553 18.85 12.36 -27.07
N VAL A 554 18.94 13.30 -26.09
CA VAL A 554 20.15 14.12 -25.87
C VAL A 554 21.29 13.29 -25.27
N CYS A 555 21.01 12.46 -24.25
CA CYS A 555 22.07 11.67 -23.62
C CYS A 555 22.07 10.20 -24.04
N GLY A 556 21.13 9.74 -24.85
CA GLY A 556 21.00 8.36 -25.26
C GLY A 556 20.87 7.40 -24.08
N GLY A 557 20.12 7.78 -23.04
CA GLY A 557 19.95 6.98 -21.81
C GLY A 557 21.10 7.10 -20.79
N ARG A 558 22.19 7.84 -21.10
CA ARG A 558 23.41 7.86 -20.28
C ARG A 558 23.34 8.68 -19.00
N ARG A 559 22.30 9.46 -18.79
CA ARG A 559 22.02 10.27 -17.56
C ARG A 559 22.93 11.47 -17.35
N TYR A 560 24.15 11.50 -17.90
CA TYR A 560 25.16 12.53 -17.71
C TYR A 560 25.39 13.35 -18.98
N ASN A 561 25.96 14.55 -18.81
CA ASN A 561 26.42 15.37 -19.92
C ASN A 561 27.75 14.82 -20.47
N ARG A 562 28.11 15.29 -21.67
CA ARG A 562 29.30 14.82 -22.41
C ARG A 562 30.60 15.02 -21.61
N GLU A 563 30.79 16.17 -20.98
CA GLU A 563 32.01 16.52 -20.27
C GLU A 563 32.24 15.62 -19.06
N THR A 564 31.17 15.22 -18.35
CA THR A 564 31.26 14.28 -17.23
C THR A 564 31.64 12.88 -17.69
N LEU A 565 31.16 12.47 -18.88
CA LEU A 565 31.44 11.15 -19.46
C LEU A 565 32.85 11.01 -20.04
N GLU A 566 33.57 12.15 -20.24
CA GLU A 566 34.97 12.14 -20.64
C GLU A 566 35.91 11.66 -19.52
N ILE A 567 35.53 11.85 -18.26
CA ILE A 567 36.32 11.39 -17.11
C ILE A 567 36.27 9.87 -16.99
N ARG A 568 37.43 9.26 -16.96
CA ARG A 568 37.56 7.78 -16.91
C ARG A 568 38.42 7.35 -15.73
N TYR A 569 37.94 6.30 -15.05
CA TYR A 569 38.69 5.55 -14.05
C TYR A 569 38.94 4.14 -14.56
N LYS A 570 40.22 3.70 -14.63
CA LYS A 570 40.60 2.42 -15.25
C LYS A 570 39.99 2.19 -16.65
N GLY A 571 39.86 3.24 -17.44
CA GLY A 571 39.31 3.16 -18.79
C GLY A 571 37.79 3.25 -18.89
N ALA A 572 37.02 3.17 -17.80
CA ALA A 572 35.57 3.25 -17.77
C ALA A 572 35.07 4.60 -17.24
N ASN A 573 34.03 5.18 -17.85
CA ASN A 573 33.35 6.36 -17.34
C ASN A 573 32.24 5.96 -16.34
N ILE A 574 31.63 6.94 -15.66
CA ILE A 574 30.62 6.70 -14.62
C ILE A 574 29.36 5.98 -15.14
N HIS A 575 28.97 6.23 -16.41
CA HIS A 575 27.83 5.53 -17.03
C HIS A 575 28.17 4.06 -17.30
N GLU A 576 29.36 3.79 -17.85
CA GLU A 576 29.83 2.43 -18.11
C GLU A 576 29.93 1.63 -16.80
N VAL A 577 30.39 2.27 -15.70
CA VAL A 577 30.39 1.64 -14.38
C VAL A 577 28.97 1.33 -13.87
N LEU A 578 28.02 2.23 -14.05
CA LEU A 578 26.61 1.95 -13.69
C LEU A 578 25.99 0.87 -14.57
N GLY A 579 26.50 0.65 -15.77
CA GLY A 579 26.12 -0.44 -16.68
C GLY A 579 26.68 -1.82 -16.31
N MET A 580 27.73 -1.88 -15.46
CA MET A 580 28.31 -3.14 -15.01
C MET A 580 27.34 -3.95 -14.17
N THR A 581 27.40 -5.27 -14.27
CA THR A 581 26.78 -6.18 -13.30
C THR A 581 27.51 -6.08 -11.96
N VAL A 582 26.89 -6.53 -10.88
CA VAL A 582 27.52 -6.57 -9.54
C VAL A 582 28.82 -7.40 -9.60
N GLU A 583 28.81 -8.54 -10.32
CA GLU A 583 29.96 -9.39 -10.51
C GLU A 583 31.12 -8.67 -11.23
N GLN A 584 30.85 -8.05 -12.37
CA GLN A 584 31.82 -7.26 -13.14
C GLN A 584 32.35 -6.08 -12.32
N ALA A 585 31.47 -5.41 -11.57
CA ALA A 585 31.86 -4.31 -10.71
C ALA A 585 32.73 -4.75 -9.55
N LEU A 586 32.50 -5.94 -8.98
CA LEU A 586 33.32 -6.48 -7.91
C LEU A 586 34.75 -6.74 -8.39
N GLU A 587 34.92 -7.33 -9.56
CA GLU A 587 36.24 -7.51 -10.18
C GLU A 587 36.92 -6.15 -10.45
N PHE A 588 36.19 -5.19 -11.04
CA PHE A 588 36.70 -3.86 -11.37
C PHE A 588 37.13 -3.04 -10.14
N PHE A 589 36.36 -3.08 -9.06
CA PHE A 589 36.60 -2.35 -7.82
C PHE A 589 37.28 -3.17 -6.71
N HIS A 590 37.73 -4.37 -6.98
CA HIS A 590 38.42 -5.21 -5.99
C HIS A 590 39.50 -4.47 -5.17
N PRO A 591 40.34 -3.56 -5.79
CA PRO A 591 41.34 -2.81 -5.03
C PRO A 591 40.76 -1.66 -4.18
N VAL A 592 39.44 -1.45 -4.16
CA VAL A 592 38.78 -0.35 -3.44
C VAL A 592 37.89 -0.92 -2.34
N PRO A 593 38.41 -1.14 -1.11
CA PRO A 593 37.70 -1.89 -0.06
C PRO A 593 36.32 -1.32 0.30
N ALA A 594 36.16 0.01 0.24
CA ALA A 594 34.88 0.68 0.55
C ALA A 594 33.77 0.34 -0.46
N VAL A 595 34.12 -0.01 -1.69
CA VAL A 595 33.18 -0.42 -2.75
C VAL A 595 33.06 -1.94 -2.77
N ALA A 596 34.21 -2.67 -2.75
CA ALA A 596 34.27 -4.11 -2.85
C ALA A 596 33.41 -4.81 -1.77
N ARG A 597 33.54 -4.41 -0.50
CA ARG A 597 32.75 -4.96 0.61
C ARG A 597 31.24 -4.92 0.39
N LYS A 598 30.71 -3.83 -0.19
CA LYS A 598 29.28 -3.71 -0.47
C LYS A 598 28.85 -4.54 -1.67
N LEU A 599 29.76 -4.69 -2.66
CA LEU A 599 29.51 -5.56 -3.81
C LEU A 599 29.54 -7.03 -3.41
N GLU A 600 30.46 -7.44 -2.52
CA GLU A 600 30.50 -8.78 -1.93
C GLU A 600 29.16 -9.12 -1.26
N THR A 601 28.60 -8.20 -0.47
CA THR A 601 27.29 -8.42 0.17
C THR A 601 26.16 -8.61 -0.85
N LEU A 602 26.20 -7.89 -1.99
CA LEU A 602 25.25 -8.09 -3.08
C LEU A 602 25.44 -9.44 -3.78
N MET A 603 26.69 -9.90 -3.91
CA MET A 603 27.01 -11.25 -4.41
C MET A 603 26.47 -12.33 -3.47
N ASP A 604 26.69 -12.18 -2.16
CA ASP A 604 26.27 -13.14 -1.13
C ASP A 604 24.77 -13.36 -1.09
N VAL A 605 23.97 -12.33 -1.41
CA VAL A 605 22.51 -12.46 -1.54
C VAL A 605 22.05 -12.93 -2.94
N GLY A 606 22.98 -13.36 -3.80
CA GLY A 606 22.66 -13.91 -5.13
C GLY A 606 22.28 -12.88 -6.19
N LEU A 607 22.72 -11.62 -6.07
CA LEU A 607 22.43 -10.53 -7.02
C LEU A 607 23.61 -10.19 -7.93
N GLY A 608 24.50 -11.12 -8.22
CA GLY A 608 25.66 -10.92 -9.09
C GLY A 608 25.30 -10.41 -10.50
N TYR A 609 24.16 -10.81 -11.01
CA TYR A 609 23.71 -10.55 -12.38
C TYR A 609 23.03 -9.20 -12.58
N ILE A 610 22.52 -8.53 -11.54
CA ILE A 610 21.86 -7.23 -11.70
C ILE A 610 22.88 -6.12 -11.98
N ARG A 611 22.46 -5.10 -12.73
CA ARG A 611 23.34 -3.95 -13.01
C ARG A 611 23.25 -2.90 -11.92
N LEU A 612 24.37 -2.26 -11.60
CA LEU A 612 24.45 -1.21 -10.56
C LEU A 612 23.47 -0.06 -10.78
N GLY A 613 23.30 0.37 -12.04
CA GLY A 613 22.41 1.47 -12.44
C GLY A 613 21.03 1.01 -12.91
N GLN A 614 20.64 -0.26 -12.74
CA GLN A 614 19.33 -0.78 -13.10
C GLN A 614 18.23 -0.03 -12.36
N SER A 615 17.21 0.44 -13.10
CA SER A 615 16.09 1.17 -12.49
C SER A 615 15.35 0.32 -11.46
N ALA A 616 15.04 0.89 -10.30
CA ALA A 616 14.25 0.22 -9.27
C ALA A 616 12.90 -0.30 -9.76
N THR A 617 12.32 0.35 -10.78
CA THR A 617 11.04 -0.05 -11.39
C THR A 617 11.12 -1.29 -12.27
N THR A 618 12.33 -1.75 -12.61
CA THR A 618 12.57 -2.97 -13.41
C THR A 618 13.05 -4.15 -12.57
N LEU A 619 13.22 -3.96 -11.27
CA LEU A 619 13.56 -5.05 -10.34
C LEU A 619 12.30 -5.82 -9.97
N SER A 620 12.42 -7.14 -9.88
CA SER A 620 11.39 -7.99 -9.28
C SER A 620 11.25 -7.70 -7.78
N GLY A 621 10.12 -8.10 -7.17
CA GLY A 621 9.91 -7.95 -5.72
C GLY A 621 11.01 -8.63 -4.90
N GLY A 622 11.42 -9.84 -5.29
CA GLY A 622 12.51 -10.58 -4.64
C GLY A 622 13.88 -9.92 -4.83
N GLU A 623 14.19 -9.36 -6.01
CA GLU A 623 15.43 -8.60 -6.23
C GLU A 623 15.46 -7.34 -5.36
N ALA A 624 14.37 -6.57 -5.32
CA ALA A 624 14.27 -5.38 -4.48
C ALA A 624 14.48 -5.71 -2.99
N GLN A 625 13.87 -6.79 -2.52
CA GLN A 625 14.03 -7.30 -1.15
C GLN A 625 15.48 -7.68 -0.85
N ARG A 626 16.14 -8.42 -1.75
CA ARG A 626 17.55 -8.81 -1.59
C ARG A 626 18.49 -7.61 -1.61
N VAL A 627 18.22 -6.57 -2.41
CA VAL A 627 18.98 -5.30 -2.37
C VAL A 627 18.83 -4.62 -1.00
N LYS A 628 17.63 -4.61 -0.40
CA LYS A 628 17.41 -4.09 0.96
C LYS A 628 18.20 -4.89 1.98
N LEU A 629 18.13 -6.22 1.90
CA LEU A 629 18.87 -7.13 2.79
C LEU A 629 20.39 -6.89 2.68
N ALA A 630 20.94 -6.80 1.46
CA ALA A 630 22.35 -6.51 1.23
C ALA A 630 22.81 -5.19 1.86
N LEU A 631 21.98 -4.13 1.77
CA LEU A 631 22.28 -2.87 2.44
C LEU A 631 22.42 -3.06 3.96
N GLU A 632 21.48 -3.76 4.57
CA GLU A 632 21.50 -3.95 6.04
C GLU A 632 22.66 -4.86 6.48
N LEU A 633 22.95 -5.92 5.75
CA LEU A 633 24.08 -6.81 6.01
C LEU A 633 25.45 -6.11 5.81
N SER A 634 25.52 -5.11 4.94
CA SER A 634 26.75 -4.32 4.74
C SER A 634 27.07 -3.37 5.89
N LYS A 635 26.11 -3.11 6.78
CA LYS A 635 26.28 -2.23 7.96
C LYS A 635 26.93 -2.99 9.11
N ARG A 636 27.56 -2.25 10.02
CA ARG A 636 28.12 -2.84 11.24
C ARG A 636 26.97 -3.30 12.13
N ASP A 637 26.96 -4.56 12.48
CA ASP A 637 25.98 -5.13 13.40
C ASP A 637 26.35 -4.81 14.85
N THR A 638 25.34 -4.56 15.67
CA THR A 638 25.48 -4.35 17.12
C THR A 638 25.29 -5.66 17.91
N GLY A 639 24.85 -6.73 17.25
CA GLY A 639 24.46 -8.00 17.88
C GLY A 639 23.13 -7.94 18.63
N ARG A 640 22.39 -6.81 18.52
CA ARG A 640 21.10 -6.58 19.20
C ARG A 640 20.02 -6.09 18.23
N THR A 641 20.10 -6.53 16.98
CA THR A 641 19.18 -6.15 15.92
C THR A 641 18.07 -7.19 15.75
N LEU A 642 16.81 -6.73 15.73
CA LEU A 642 15.68 -7.56 15.34
C LEU A 642 15.48 -7.44 13.83
N TYR A 643 15.69 -8.54 13.10
CA TYR A 643 15.41 -8.63 11.67
C TYR A 643 14.03 -9.25 11.44
N ILE A 644 13.19 -8.57 10.71
CA ILE A 644 11.89 -9.05 10.26
C ILE A 644 11.97 -9.17 8.73
N LEU A 645 11.78 -10.39 8.22
CA LEU A 645 11.86 -10.72 6.81
C LEU A 645 10.51 -11.27 6.36
N ASP A 646 9.89 -10.62 5.38
CA ASP A 646 8.59 -11.05 4.85
C ASP A 646 8.80 -11.83 3.54
N GLU A 647 8.50 -13.13 3.56
CA GLU A 647 8.67 -14.07 2.44
C GLU A 647 10.05 -13.95 1.74
N PRO A 648 11.18 -14.11 2.47
CA PRO A 648 12.52 -13.80 1.94
C PRO A 648 12.99 -14.75 0.83
N THR A 649 12.30 -15.85 0.59
CA THR A 649 12.60 -16.84 -0.46
C THR A 649 11.85 -16.60 -1.77
N THR A 650 11.07 -15.54 -1.86
CA THR A 650 10.33 -15.19 -3.08
C THR A 650 11.27 -14.93 -4.26
N GLY A 651 11.04 -15.60 -5.39
CA GLY A 651 11.86 -15.49 -6.60
C GLY A 651 13.25 -16.14 -6.48
N LEU A 652 13.39 -17.14 -5.61
CA LEU A 652 14.59 -17.97 -5.49
C LEU A 652 14.36 -19.36 -6.09
#